data_360c06a55b5aa3fccc4be44f7148dad0
#
_entry.id   360c06a55b5aa3fccc4be44f7148dad0
#
_cell.length_a   1.000
_cell.length_b   1.000
_cell.length_c   1.000
_cell.angle_alpha   90.00
_cell.angle_beta   90.00
_cell.angle_gamma   90.00
#
_symmetry.space_group_name_H-M   'P 1'
#
loop_
_entity.id
_entity.type
_entity.pdbx_description
1 polymer ?
#
loop_
_entity_poly.entity_id
_entity_poly.type
_entity_poly.pdbx_seq_one_letter_code
_entity_poly.pdbx_strand_id
1 'polypeptide(L)'
;MKISRLLFSFTSVLILSSVMFAQAGSVELKSGTGTLISSHASITEAYGAIVTPMTQGYIIELTAAYTGSSETFPISLTQKDGIDSTKRITIRPAAGVNLISITSLQASLPVILFDGGDFITIDGRAGGAGSSINLFIENTTTSGASTTTINFINGATYNELRYIHAKNSLQNSAGPRVIQFATSANNPEGNSYNKVTNSKIEGSRTGIASSGTAANPNRYLSIQDNEIFNWGYAGIWLLSACPSVEINSNRIYQTQGYNNTIVSGIITGAVVGQSLLISGNKIYGINGSSTSSTQMRGIAITPGRDATFMIHNNFIALDQNGPANISACYGVLVSGSIPFTFSFDFNSVNVGGTHSGGTTGQVLSAAFVKTASNDTSVFKIRNNLFKNTRTGGVAGGFHSGSFISAPNGLNDMNYNVSYSAGSTDNFHAGWGTTLYNDLAQYKTAAGAFEANTIFKDINYTSATDLHLVAPSDGDPDLAGTPIAGILTDIDNQVRSVNTPYRGADEATNPVPVELASFAATVNGNAVTLKWTTASEKNNNGFQVERKLASGEWNPVGFVKGKGTTVSISEYTFVESALVAGKYSYRLKQIDFDGTAQYHQLANEVVIGVPTEFAISQNYPNPFNPSTMIDYSVADVASVTIELFDMTGSKIADLFSGVAEPGYYSLSLDIHKLGLSSGNYIYRFTATNVKDGKQFNSVKKMTLLK
;
A
#
# COMPACT_ATOMS: atom_id res chain seq x y z
N MET A 1 6.80 -41.85 -98.28
CA MET A 1 5.89 -40.82 -97.79
C MET A 1 6.13 -40.69 -96.29
N LYS A 2 6.92 -39.71 -95.89
CA LYS A 2 7.31 -39.52 -94.46
C LYS A 2 6.55 -38.31 -93.92
N ILE A 3 5.81 -38.49 -92.85
CA ILE A 3 5.10 -37.45 -92.11
C ILE A 3 6.02 -37.06 -90.94
N SER A 4 6.55 -35.87 -90.96
CA SER A 4 7.31 -35.29 -89.88
C SER A 4 6.36 -34.70 -88.83
N ARG A 5 6.52 -35.16 -87.58
CA ARG A 5 5.86 -34.53 -86.34
C ARG A 5 6.72 -33.39 -85.84
N LEU A 6 6.15 -32.21 -85.80
CA LEU A 6 6.70 -31.05 -85.12
C LEU A 6 6.38 -31.17 -83.60
N LEU A 7 7.39 -31.21 -82.76
CA LEU A 7 7.25 -31.13 -81.32
C LEU A 7 7.40 -29.65 -80.93
N PHE A 8 6.33 -29.07 -80.33
CA PHE A 8 6.40 -27.80 -79.66
C PHE A 8 6.79 -28.07 -78.17
N SER A 9 7.97 -27.59 -77.77
CA SER A 9 8.41 -27.58 -76.38
C SER A 9 7.91 -26.31 -75.72
N PHE A 10 6.98 -26.45 -74.71
CA PHE A 10 6.62 -25.38 -73.78
C PHE A 10 7.60 -25.42 -72.63
N THR A 11 8.53 -24.46 -72.60
CA THR A 11 9.36 -24.20 -71.42
C THR A 11 8.58 -23.29 -70.47
N SER A 12 7.96 -23.87 -69.47
CA SER A 12 7.39 -23.11 -68.32
C SER A 12 8.54 -22.62 -67.47
N VAL A 13 8.82 -21.32 -67.51
CA VAL A 13 9.69 -20.65 -66.56
C VAL A 13 8.95 -20.57 -65.20
N LEU A 14 9.30 -21.42 -64.27
CA LEU A 14 8.87 -21.36 -62.90
C LEU A 14 9.68 -20.23 -62.20
N ILE A 15 9.07 -19.05 -62.05
CA ILE A 15 9.62 -17.99 -61.22
C ILE A 15 9.36 -18.44 -59.79
N LEU A 16 10.34 -19.10 -59.15
CA LEU A 16 10.39 -19.24 -57.69
C LEU A 16 10.68 -17.85 -57.13
N SER A 17 9.65 -17.17 -56.65
CA SER A 17 9.82 -16.10 -55.71
C SER A 17 10.35 -16.74 -54.44
N SER A 18 11.65 -16.72 -54.22
CA SER A 18 12.25 -16.98 -52.92
C SER A 18 11.76 -15.88 -51.96
N VAL A 19 10.71 -16.20 -51.18
CA VAL A 19 10.46 -15.48 -49.95
C VAL A 19 11.68 -15.78 -49.11
N MET A 20 12.67 -14.88 -49.11
CA MET A 20 13.69 -14.87 -48.09
C MET A 20 12.94 -14.69 -46.76
N PHE A 21 12.73 -15.79 -46.04
CA PHE A 21 12.56 -15.69 -44.60
C PHE A 21 13.85 -15.07 -44.09
N ALA A 22 13.81 -13.79 -43.74
CA ALA A 22 14.91 -13.16 -43.01
C ALA A 22 15.21 -14.05 -41.82
N GLN A 23 16.41 -14.61 -41.80
CA GLN A 23 16.86 -15.40 -40.66
C GLN A 23 16.73 -14.48 -39.44
N ALA A 24 15.91 -14.89 -38.44
CA ALA A 24 15.67 -14.08 -37.24
C ALA A 24 17.02 -13.70 -36.67
N GLY A 25 17.36 -12.42 -36.70
CA GLY A 25 18.59 -11.92 -36.08
C GLY A 25 18.54 -12.13 -34.57
N SER A 26 19.68 -12.10 -33.92
CA SER A 26 19.75 -12.20 -32.46
C SER A 26 19.08 -11.00 -31.77
N VAL A 27 19.01 -9.84 -32.48
CA VAL A 27 18.39 -8.59 -32.01
C VAL A 27 17.47 -8.04 -33.13
N GLU A 28 16.24 -7.75 -32.82
CA GLU A 28 15.25 -7.18 -33.72
C GLU A 28 14.98 -5.72 -33.37
N LEU A 29 15.14 -4.81 -34.33
CA LEU A 29 14.68 -3.44 -34.22
C LEU A 29 13.25 -3.37 -34.76
N LYS A 30 12.33 -2.91 -33.96
CA LYS A 30 10.89 -2.77 -34.25
C LYS A 30 10.43 -1.33 -34.08
N SER A 31 9.35 -0.97 -34.75
CA SER A 31 8.60 0.25 -34.44
C SER A 31 8.03 0.19 -32.99
N GLY A 32 7.65 1.32 -32.41
CA GLY A 32 6.98 1.37 -31.11
C GLY A 32 5.69 0.57 -31.03
N THR A 33 5.08 0.24 -32.16
CA THR A 33 3.88 -0.62 -32.30
C THR A 33 4.21 -2.10 -32.50
N GLY A 34 5.52 -2.46 -32.55
CA GLY A 34 5.97 -3.85 -32.62
C GLY A 34 6.25 -4.38 -34.04
N THR A 35 6.12 -3.56 -35.08
CA THR A 35 6.42 -4.00 -36.48
C THR A 35 7.93 -4.09 -36.66
N LEU A 36 8.42 -5.23 -37.17
CA LEU A 36 9.84 -5.45 -37.50
C LEU A 36 10.33 -4.45 -38.55
N ILE A 37 11.43 -3.79 -38.27
CA ILE A 37 12.12 -2.86 -39.19
C ILE A 37 13.38 -3.51 -39.75
N SER A 38 14.22 -4.06 -38.85
CA SER A 38 15.49 -4.70 -39.25
C SER A 38 15.95 -5.69 -38.18
N SER A 39 16.88 -6.59 -38.55
CA SER A 39 17.51 -7.56 -37.67
C SER A 39 19.02 -7.29 -37.61
N HIS A 40 19.59 -7.43 -36.42
CA HIS A 40 20.96 -7.08 -36.06
C HIS A 40 21.64 -8.19 -35.25
N ALA A 41 22.98 -8.15 -35.20
CA ALA A 41 23.76 -9.09 -34.41
C ALA A 41 23.90 -8.63 -32.92
N SER A 42 23.73 -7.34 -32.64
CA SER A 42 23.92 -6.76 -31.32
C SER A 42 22.93 -5.65 -31.00
N ILE A 43 22.77 -5.32 -29.71
CA ILE A 43 22.03 -4.15 -29.24
C ILE A 43 22.65 -2.86 -29.79
N THR A 44 24.00 -2.81 -29.79
CA THR A 44 24.78 -1.66 -30.28
C THR A 44 24.46 -1.38 -31.75
N GLU A 45 24.42 -2.39 -32.60
CA GLU A 45 24.03 -2.24 -34.01
C GLU A 45 22.56 -1.80 -34.16
N ALA A 46 21.64 -2.45 -33.46
CA ALA A 46 20.21 -2.11 -33.50
C ALA A 46 19.97 -0.68 -33.01
N TYR A 47 20.63 -0.26 -31.95
CA TYR A 47 20.56 1.11 -31.45
C TYR A 47 21.13 2.13 -32.46
N GLY A 48 22.25 1.76 -33.12
CA GLY A 48 22.85 2.57 -34.15
C GLY A 48 21.93 2.77 -35.38
N ALA A 49 21.13 1.77 -35.72
CA ALA A 49 20.22 1.77 -36.88
C ALA A 49 18.93 2.60 -36.65
N ILE A 50 18.67 3.11 -35.45
CA ILE A 50 17.53 3.98 -35.18
C ILE A 50 17.66 5.26 -35.99
N VAL A 51 16.64 5.54 -36.83
CA VAL A 51 16.59 6.73 -37.67
C VAL A 51 16.34 7.98 -36.82
N THR A 52 17.11 9.02 -37.05
CA THR A 52 16.99 10.32 -36.43
C THR A 52 16.77 11.44 -37.46
N PRO A 53 15.99 12.51 -37.19
CA PRO A 53 15.22 12.65 -35.96
C PRO A 53 14.12 11.62 -35.79
N MET A 54 13.89 11.14 -34.57
CA MET A 54 12.88 10.12 -34.28
C MET A 54 11.47 10.67 -34.49
N THR A 55 10.67 9.94 -35.31
CA THR A 55 9.26 10.27 -35.55
C THR A 55 8.31 9.32 -34.80
N GLN A 56 8.84 8.23 -34.24
CA GLN A 56 8.10 7.21 -33.47
C GLN A 56 8.98 6.62 -32.37
N GLY A 57 8.40 5.86 -31.46
CA GLY A 57 9.15 5.03 -30.52
C GLY A 57 9.76 3.81 -31.22
N TYR A 58 10.75 3.18 -30.56
CA TYR A 58 11.41 1.97 -31.04
C TYR A 58 11.48 0.90 -29.96
N ILE A 59 11.45 -0.36 -30.37
CA ILE A 59 11.67 -1.52 -29.53
C ILE A 59 12.87 -2.28 -30.08
N ILE A 60 13.87 -2.52 -29.23
CA ILE A 60 15.01 -3.42 -29.49
C ILE A 60 14.69 -4.70 -28.75
N GLU A 61 14.32 -5.74 -29.47
CA GLU A 61 13.92 -7.04 -28.92
C GLU A 61 15.03 -8.06 -29.04
N LEU A 62 15.38 -8.69 -27.90
CA LEU A 62 16.42 -9.73 -27.79
C LEU A 62 15.74 -11.08 -27.98
N THR A 63 16.04 -11.76 -29.10
CA THR A 63 15.47 -13.07 -29.41
C THR A 63 16.17 -14.19 -28.62
N ALA A 64 15.64 -15.41 -28.66
CA ALA A 64 16.28 -16.58 -28.04
C ALA A 64 17.68 -16.90 -28.60
N ALA A 65 18.01 -16.35 -29.76
CA ALA A 65 19.34 -16.50 -30.36
C ALA A 65 20.38 -15.51 -29.84
N TYR A 66 19.99 -14.55 -29.02
CA TYR A 66 20.90 -13.56 -28.47
C TYR A 66 21.82 -14.19 -27.41
N THR A 67 23.13 -14.07 -27.62
CA THR A 67 24.16 -14.59 -26.70
C THR A 67 25.06 -13.51 -26.09
N GLY A 68 24.94 -12.27 -26.57
CA GLY A 68 25.83 -11.17 -26.18
C GLY A 68 27.24 -11.22 -26.80
N SER A 69 27.59 -12.27 -27.53
CA SER A 69 28.96 -12.46 -28.08
C SER A 69 29.34 -11.45 -29.15
N SER A 70 28.37 -10.80 -29.79
CA SER A 70 28.58 -9.78 -30.81
C SER A 70 28.54 -8.35 -30.24
N GLU A 71 28.37 -8.19 -28.92
CA GLU A 71 28.34 -6.86 -28.30
C GLU A 71 29.73 -6.26 -28.18
N THR A 72 29.80 -4.96 -28.38
CA THR A 72 30.95 -4.14 -27.99
C THR A 72 30.64 -3.44 -26.66
N PHE A 73 31.44 -3.69 -25.64
CA PHE A 73 31.22 -3.08 -24.32
C PHE A 73 32.05 -1.81 -24.13
N PRO A 74 31.45 -0.77 -23.50
CA PRO A 74 30.09 -0.76 -22.99
C PRO A 74 29.08 -0.69 -24.11
N ILE A 75 27.89 -1.27 -23.89
CA ILE A 75 26.72 -0.97 -24.74
C ILE A 75 26.34 0.48 -24.45
N SER A 76 26.72 1.41 -25.34
CA SER A 76 26.52 2.85 -25.13
C SER A 76 25.18 3.32 -25.70
N LEU A 77 24.39 3.90 -24.82
CA LEU A 77 23.07 4.49 -25.13
C LEU A 77 23.20 6.01 -25.10
N THR A 78 23.45 6.60 -26.27
CA THR A 78 23.65 8.03 -26.45
C THR A 78 22.36 8.74 -26.81
N GLN A 79 22.33 10.05 -26.72
CA GLN A 79 21.16 10.85 -27.10
C GLN A 79 20.76 10.61 -28.56
N LYS A 80 19.47 10.45 -28.80
CA LYS A 80 18.87 10.36 -30.12
C LYS A 80 18.04 11.63 -30.40
N ASP A 81 18.31 12.27 -31.51
CA ASP A 81 17.53 13.44 -31.94
C ASP A 81 16.05 13.07 -32.13
N GLY A 82 15.16 13.92 -31.63
CA GLY A 82 13.72 13.73 -31.68
C GLY A 82 13.13 12.76 -30.66
N ILE A 83 13.93 12.18 -29.74
CA ILE A 83 13.42 11.37 -28.63
C ILE A 83 12.68 12.24 -27.61
N ASP A 84 11.56 11.76 -27.07
CA ASP A 84 10.79 12.42 -26.01
C ASP A 84 9.91 11.41 -25.26
N SER A 85 9.05 11.89 -24.36
CA SER A 85 8.18 11.03 -23.54
C SER A 85 7.22 10.16 -24.35
N THR A 86 6.88 10.54 -25.59
CA THR A 86 5.96 9.83 -26.49
C THR A 86 6.70 8.91 -27.47
N LYS A 87 8.00 9.15 -27.68
CA LYS A 87 8.86 8.43 -28.63
C LYS A 87 10.04 7.79 -27.89
N ARG A 88 9.75 6.87 -26.98
CA ARG A 88 10.74 6.16 -26.15
C ARG A 88 11.44 5.03 -26.94
N ILE A 89 12.62 4.66 -26.48
CA ILE A 89 13.31 3.43 -26.91
C ILE A 89 13.18 2.40 -25.78
N THR A 90 12.70 1.20 -26.12
CA THR A 90 12.60 0.09 -25.15
C THR A 90 13.51 -1.06 -25.58
N ILE A 91 14.36 -1.54 -24.67
CA ILE A 91 15.20 -2.73 -24.86
C ILE A 91 14.63 -3.83 -23.98
N ARG A 92 14.27 -4.99 -24.57
CA ARG A 92 13.62 -6.08 -23.83
C ARG A 92 13.85 -7.45 -24.46
N PRO A 93 13.72 -8.56 -23.71
CA PRO A 93 13.61 -9.89 -24.27
C PRO A 93 12.34 -10.03 -25.14
N ALA A 94 12.41 -10.80 -26.22
CA ALA A 94 11.25 -11.13 -27.04
C ALA A 94 10.23 -11.99 -26.28
N ALA A 95 8.98 -11.96 -26.72
CA ALA A 95 7.92 -12.77 -26.12
C ALA A 95 8.28 -14.27 -26.15
N GLY A 96 8.05 -14.97 -25.04
CA GLY A 96 8.36 -16.41 -24.93
C GLY A 96 9.82 -16.76 -24.62
N VAL A 97 10.70 -15.77 -24.49
CA VAL A 97 12.10 -16.00 -24.09
C VAL A 97 12.18 -16.15 -22.55
N ASN A 98 12.80 -17.21 -22.09
CA ASN A 98 12.89 -17.50 -20.64
C ASN A 98 13.91 -16.63 -19.94
N LEU A 99 15.13 -16.51 -20.49
CA LEU A 99 16.22 -15.71 -19.91
C LEU A 99 17.20 -15.26 -21.00
N ILE A 100 17.52 -13.98 -20.96
CA ILE A 100 18.63 -13.38 -21.71
C ILE A 100 19.70 -12.96 -20.70
N SER A 101 20.98 -13.22 -21.02
CA SER A 101 22.13 -12.79 -20.23
C SER A 101 23.03 -11.87 -21.05
N ILE A 102 23.32 -10.69 -20.47
CA ILE A 102 24.30 -9.73 -20.99
C ILE A 102 25.44 -9.70 -19.97
N THR A 103 26.58 -10.29 -20.31
CA THR A 103 27.71 -10.41 -19.41
C THR A 103 28.98 -9.80 -19.98
N SER A 104 29.77 -9.18 -19.14
CA SER A 104 31.04 -8.54 -19.53
C SER A 104 32.09 -8.68 -18.46
N LEU A 105 33.36 -8.79 -18.86
CA LEU A 105 34.55 -8.87 -17.98
C LEU A 105 35.32 -7.53 -17.87
N GLN A 106 34.65 -6.39 -18.14
CA GLN A 106 35.32 -5.09 -18.17
C GLN A 106 35.72 -4.59 -16.78
N ALA A 107 37.03 -4.42 -16.56
CA ALA A 107 37.56 -4.01 -15.26
C ALA A 107 37.38 -2.52 -14.92
N SER A 108 37.08 -1.67 -15.93
CA SER A 108 36.96 -0.22 -15.75
C SER A 108 35.80 0.39 -16.52
N LEU A 109 35.07 -0.38 -17.34
CA LEU A 109 33.95 0.07 -18.12
C LEU A 109 32.65 -0.60 -17.62
N PRO A 110 31.49 0.05 -17.71
CA PRO A 110 30.21 -0.59 -17.40
C PRO A 110 29.81 -1.61 -18.50
N VAL A 111 28.87 -2.47 -18.19
CA VAL A 111 28.22 -3.32 -19.19
C VAL A 111 27.31 -2.45 -20.06
N ILE A 112 26.47 -1.62 -19.42
CA ILE A 112 25.59 -0.67 -20.10
C ILE A 112 25.93 0.74 -19.64
N LEU A 113 26.10 1.64 -20.59
CA LEU A 113 26.39 3.05 -20.37
C LEU A 113 25.29 3.93 -20.99
N PHE A 114 24.54 4.61 -20.14
CA PHE A 114 23.69 5.71 -20.56
C PHE A 114 24.56 6.98 -20.65
N ASP A 115 24.98 7.34 -21.85
CA ASP A 115 25.82 8.50 -22.13
C ASP A 115 25.00 9.64 -22.71
N GLY A 116 24.32 10.36 -21.83
CA GLY A 116 23.36 11.38 -22.23
C GLY A 116 22.10 10.89 -22.91
N GLY A 117 21.89 9.57 -22.98
CA GLY A 117 20.68 8.99 -23.57
C GLY A 117 19.46 9.20 -22.69
N ASP A 118 18.38 9.76 -23.28
CA ASP A 118 17.13 10.09 -22.57
C ASP A 118 15.99 9.18 -23.01
N PHE A 119 14.96 9.07 -22.16
CA PHE A 119 13.71 8.36 -22.44
C PHE A 119 13.90 6.89 -22.90
N ILE A 120 14.91 6.21 -22.36
CA ILE A 120 15.19 4.82 -22.66
C ILE A 120 14.68 3.94 -21.54
N THR A 121 14.01 2.86 -21.87
CA THR A 121 13.55 1.84 -20.92
C THR A 121 14.28 0.53 -21.17
N ILE A 122 14.92 -0.03 -20.13
CA ILE A 122 15.34 -1.43 -20.15
C ILE A 122 14.30 -2.22 -19.36
N ASP A 123 13.53 -3.05 -20.06
CA ASP A 123 12.44 -3.85 -19.51
C ASP A 123 12.82 -5.33 -19.57
N GLY A 124 13.09 -5.92 -18.44
CA GLY A 124 13.50 -7.33 -18.37
C GLY A 124 12.38 -8.35 -18.60
N ARG A 125 11.17 -7.93 -18.86
CA ARG A 125 10.03 -8.83 -19.12
C ARG A 125 9.99 -9.28 -20.57
N ALA A 126 9.77 -10.57 -20.79
CA ALA A 126 9.60 -11.10 -22.13
C ALA A 126 8.36 -10.50 -22.81
N GLY A 127 8.54 -9.86 -23.97
CA GLY A 127 7.49 -9.13 -24.67
C GLY A 127 6.99 -7.87 -23.93
N GLY A 128 7.60 -7.50 -22.80
CA GLY A 128 7.21 -6.34 -22.01
C GLY A 128 5.96 -6.56 -21.14
N ALA A 129 5.56 -7.80 -20.88
CA ALA A 129 4.36 -8.14 -20.12
C ALA A 129 4.65 -9.11 -18.96
N GLY A 130 3.74 -9.14 -17.96
CA GLY A 130 3.89 -9.98 -16.77
C GLY A 130 4.82 -9.38 -15.73
N SER A 131 5.28 -10.22 -14.78
CA SER A 131 6.14 -9.82 -13.65
C SER A 131 7.46 -10.60 -13.57
N SER A 132 7.73 -11.50 -14.53
CA SER A 132 8.95 -12.32 -14.55
C SER A 132 10.15 -11.51 -15.01
N ILE A 133 11.28 -11.71 -14.35
CA ILE A 133 12.59 -11.14 -14.76
C ILE A 133 13.25 -12.10 -15.73
N ASN A 134 13.30 -11.71 -17.00
CA ASN A 134 13.88 -12.48 -18.10
C ASN A 134 15.17 -11.87 -18.67
N LEU A 135 15.70 -10.82 -18.03
CA LEU A 135 16.93 -10.15 -18.42
C LEU A 135 17.92 -10.08 -17.25
N PHE A 136 19.06 -10.72 -17.40
CA PHE A 136 20.16 -10.71 -16.47
C PHE A 136 21.34 -9.91 -17.07
N ILE A 137 21.87 -8.94 -16.29
CA ILE A 137 22.96 -8.06 -16.71
C ILE A 137 24.08 -8.15 -15.67
N GLU A 138 25.26 -8.64 -16.01
CA GLU A 138 26.33 -8.85 -15.05
C GLU A 138 27.69 -8.33 -15.54
N ASN A 139 28.38 -7.60 -14.66
CA ASN A 139 29.82 -7.41 -14.76
C ASN A 139 30.50 -8.52 -13.94
N THR A 140 31.11 -9.45 -14.63
CA THR A 140 31.73 -10.67 -14.05
C THR A 140 33.18 -10.45 -13.60
N THR A 141 33.69 -9.22 -13.69
CA THR A 141 35.09 -8.95 -13.27
C THR A 141 35.29 -9.18 -11.76
N THR A 142 36.38 -9.77 -11.43
CA THR A 142 36.80 -10.03 -10.03
C THR A 142 37.96 -9.13 -9.59
N SER A 143 38.44 -8.24 -10.47
CA SER A 143 39.55 -7.33 -10.22
C SER A 143 39.29 -5.95 -10.79
N GLY A 144 39.86 -4.89 -10.21
CA GLY A 144 39.69 -3.51 -10.63
C GLY A 144 39.15 -2.60 -9.51
N ALA A 145 39.35 -1.31 -9.65
CA ALA A 145 39.03 -0.36 -8.59
C ALA A 145 37.66 0.34 -8.74
N SER A 146 37.02 0.29 -9.93
CA SER A 146 35.83 1.12 -10.21
C SER A 146 34.91 0.49 -11.27
N THR A 147 34.52 -0.76 -11.05
CA THR A 147 33.62 -1.45 -11.96
C THR A 147 32.17 -1.08 -11.68
N THR A 148 31.39 -0.94 -12.74
CA THR A 148 29.95 -0.68 -12.65
C THR A 148 29.23 -1.60 -13.63
N THR A 149 28.05 -2.06 -13.30
CA THR A 149 27.26 -2.84 -14.26
C THR A 149 26.45 -1.91 -15.15
N ILE A 150 25.71 -0.96 -14.60
CA ILE A 150 24.93 0.04 -15.34
C ILE A 150 25.32 1.43 -14.86
N ASN A 151 25.74 2.30 -15.75
CA ASN A 151 26.19 3.65 -15.41
C ASN A 151 25.46 4.72 -16.22
N PHE A 152 25.08 5.80 -15.55
CA PHE A 152 24.44 6.99 -16.13
C PHE A 152 25.39 8.16 -16.02
N ILE A 153 25.69 8.81 -17.13
CA ILE A 153 26.59 9.97 -17.25
C ILE A 153 25.99 11.02 -18.21
N ASN A 154 26.59 12.21 -18.20
CA ASN A 154 26.36 13.28 -19.20
C ASN A 154 24.91 13.73 -19.34
N GLY A 155 24.13 13.66 -18.25
CA GLY A 155 22.75 14.10 -18.23
C GLY A 155 21.78 13.12 -18.85
N ALA A 156 21.99 11.84 -18.66
CA ALA A 156 21.04 10.78 -19.05
C ALA A 156 19.76 10.88 -18.19
N THR A 157 18.65 11.29 -18.79
CA THR A 157 17.43 11.65 -18.07
C THR A 157 16.19 10.85 -18.51
N TYR A 158 15.17 10.78 -17.64
CA TYR A 158 13.88 10.12 -17.93
C TYR A 158 13.99 8.65 -18.33
N ASN A 159 15.05 7.96 -17.90
CA ASN A 159 15.25 6.54 -18.18
C ASN A 159 14.62 5.66 -17.11
N GLU A 160 14.31 4.43 -17.48
CA GLU A 160 13.71 3.45 -16.58
C GLU A 160 14.41 2.09 -16.72
N LEU A 161 14.85 1.54 -15.58
CA LEU A 161 15.27 0.15 -15.42
C LEU A 161 14.16 -0.58 -14.68
N ARG A 162 13.59 -1.60 -15.29
CA ARG A 162 12.52 -2.36 -14.64
C ARG A 162 12.56 -3.85 -14.94
N TYR A 163 12.22 -4.64 -13.96
CA TYR A 163 12.21 -6.11 -14.06
C TYR A 163 13.53 -6.70 -14.58
N ILE A 164 14.67 -6.08 -14.27
CA ILE A 164 15.99 -6.61 -14.59
C ILE A 164 16.61 -7.27 -13.36
N HIS A 165 17.53 -8.21 -13.59
CA HIS A 165 18.47 -8.66 -12.57
C HIS A 165 19.85 -8.12 -12.93
N ALA A 166 20.28 -7.08 -12.24
CA ALA A 166 21.61 -6.48 -12.41
C ALA A 166 22.55 -6.96 -11.32
N LYS A 167 23.76 -7.42 -11.70
CA LYS A 167 24.75 -7.96 -10.77
C LYS A 167 26.15 -7.44 -11.06
N ASN A 168 26.95 -7.31 -10.00
CA ASN A 168 28.37 -7.03 -10.11
C ASN A 168 29.14 -7.97 -9.16
N SER A 169 30.06 -8.74 -9.70
CA SER A 169 30.76 -9.78 -8.94
C SER A 169 31.90 -9.25 -8.06
N LEU A 170 32.33 -8.00 -8.25
CA LEU A 170 33.39 -7.40 -7.46
C LEU A 170 32.87 -6.72 -6.19
N GLN A 171 33.20 -7.26 -5.02
CA GLN A 171 32.59 -6.86 -3.75
C GLN A 171 33.50 -6.05 -2.80
N ASN A 172 34.82 -6.25 -2.89
CA ASN A 172 35.75 -5.81 -1.83
C ASN A 172 36.66 -4.63 -2.19
N SER A 173 36.45 -3.93 -3.31
CA SER A 173 37.23 -2.75 -3.66
C SER A 173 36.49 -1.44 -3.36
N ALA A 174 37.22 -0.32 -3.34
CA ALA A 174 36.66 0.97 -2.89
C ALA A 174 35.61 1.60 -3.84
N GLY A 175 35.52 1.14 -5.11
CA GLY A 175 34.79 1.80 -6.17
C GLY A 175 33.55 1.11 -6.78
N PRO A 176 33.40 -0.24 -6.74
CA PRO A 176 32.40 -0.95 -7.53
C PRO A 176 30.96 -0.63 -7.15
N ARG A 177 30.10 -0.61 -8.15
CA ARG A 177 28.64 -0.40 -7.99
C ARG A 177 27.86 -1.25 -8.98
N VAL A 178 26.66 -1.65 -8.63
CA VAL A 178 25.77 -2.32 -9.60
C VAL A 178 25.17 -1.27 -10.51
N ILE A 179 24.48 -0.27 -9.95
CA ILE A 179 23.90 0.85 -10.70
C ILE A 179 24.46 2.15 -10.16
N GLN A 180 24.92 3.03 -11.04
CA GLN A 180 25.45 4.33 -10.68
C GLN A 180 24.84 5.45 -11.52
N PHE A 181 24.31 6.46 -10.86
CA PHE A 181 24.02 7.77 -11.41
C PHE A 181 25.21 8.68 -11.10
N ALA A 182 26.15 8.76 -12.04
CA ALA A 182 27.42 9.44 -11.83
C ALA A 182 27.30 10.97 -12.03
N THR A 183 28.40 11.66 -11.83
CA THR A 183 28.49 13.11 -12.08
C THR A 183 28.43 13.41 -13.57
N SER A 184 27.60 14.37 -13.96
CA SER A 184 27.55 14.92 -15.32
C SER A 184 28.39 16.19 -15.39
N ALA A 185 29.39 16.23 -16.23
CA ALA A 185 30.33 17.34 -16.26
C ALA A 185 29.74 18.62 -16.88
N ASN A 186 28.88 18.51 -17.89
CA ASN A 186 28.44 19.62 -18.74
C ASN A 186 26.92 19.72 -18.90
N ASN A 187 26.13 19.00 -18.11
CA ASN A 187 24.68 19.06 -18.18
C ASN A 187 24.08 19.48 -16.84
N PRO A 188 23.47 20.69 -16.73
CA PRO A 188 22.94 21.22 -15.47
C PRO A 188 21.73 20.41 -14.93
N GLU A 189 21.07 19.60 -15.76
CA GLU A 189 20.02 18.70 -15.28
C GLU A 189 20.57 17.47 -14.54
N GLY A 190 21.85 17.15 -14.69
CA GLY A 190 22.43 15.93 -14.16
C GLY A 190 21.77 14.68 -14.75
N ASN A 191 21.94 13.52 -14.13
CA ASN A 191 21.25 12.29 -14.50
C ASN A 191 19.93 12.21 -13.72
N SER A 192 18.94 13.01 -14.15
CA SER A 192 17.70 13.26 -13.40
C SER A 192 16.49 12.49 -13.96
N TYR A 193 15.40 12.40 -13.16
CA TYR A 193 14.14 11.76 -13.56
C TYR A 193 14.27 10.28 -13.94
N ASN A 194 15.28 9.59 -13.43
CA ASN A 194 15.50 8.18 -13.68
C ASN A 194 14.78 7.30 -12.66
N LYS A 195 14.36 6.10 -13.10
CA LYS A 195 13.63 5.14 -12.28
C LYS A 195 14.32 3.78 -12.28
N VAL A 196 14.36 3.13 -11.12
CA VAL A 196 14.74 1.71 -10.96
C VAL A 196 13.59 1.04 -10.22
N THR A 197 12.89 0.11 -10.89
CA THR A 197 11.68 -0.48 -10.33
C THR A 197 11.61 -1.99 -10.54
N ASN A 198 10.98 -2.71 -9.61
CA ASN A 198 10.68 -4.14 -9.72
C ASN A 198 11.89 -5.01 -10.14
N SER A 199 13.08 -4.65 -9.72
CA SER A 199 14.34 -5.23 -10.20
C SER A 199 15.13 -5.89 -9.07
N LYS A 200 15.99 -6.84 -9.44
CA LYS A 200 16.97 -7.45 -8.54
C LYS A 200 18.33 -6.80 -8.75
N ILE A 201 18.90 -6.28 -7.67
CA ILE A 201 20.20 -5.60 -7.66
C ILE A 201 21.12 -6.35 -6.72
N GLU A 202 22.08 -7.06 -7.26
CA GLU A 202 22.88 -8.02 -6.50
C GLU A 202 24.36 -7.68 -6.49
N GLY A 203 24.98 -7.78 -5.31
CA GLY A 203 26.43 -7.79 -5.17
C GLY A 203 27.04 -6.40 -5.11
N SER A 204 28.33 -6.32 -5.45
CA SER A 204 29.18 -5.13 -5.44
C SER A 204 29.47 -4.55 -4.05
N ARG A 205 30.27 -3.48 -4.00
CA ARG A 205 30.40 -2.67 -2.79
C ARG A 205 29.13 -1.89 -2.48
N THR A 206 28.47 -1.39 -3.52
CA THR A 206 27.21 -0.64 -3.40
C THR A 206 26.21 -1.12 -4.43
N GLY A 207 24.97 -1.38 -4.01
CA GLY A 207 23.89 -1.76 -4.92
C GLY A 207 23.53 -0.60 -5.86
N ILE A 208 22.96 0.48 -5.35
CA ILE A 208 22.63 1.69 -6.13
C ILE A 208 23.34 2.89 -5.53
N ALA A 209 24.05 3.65 -6.35
CA ALA A 209 24.71 4.89 -5.93
C ALA A 209 24.30 6.06 -6.80
N SER A 210 24.18 7.25 -6.18
CA SER A 210 23.98 8.51 -6.90
C SER A 210 24.95 9.57 -6.41
N SER A 211 25.61 10.25 -7.36
CA SER A 211 26.57 11.33 -7.07
C SER A 211 26.46 12.41 -8.14
N GLY A 212 25.77 13.50 -7.82
CA GLY A 212 25.78 14.72 -8.62
C GLY A 212 26.80 15.74 -8.11
N THR A 213 26.84 16.91 -8.74
CA THR A 213 27.51 18.11 -8.22
C THR A 213 26.49 19.21 -7.92
N ALA A 214 26.88 20.24 -7.20
CA ALA A 214 25.98 21.37 -6.95
C ALA A 214 25.51 22.06 -8.25
N ALA A 215 26.36 22.08 -9.28
CA ALA A 215 26.02 22.62 -10.60
C ALA A 215 25.16 21.65 -11.43
N ASN A 216 25.38 20.35 -11.29
CA ASN A 216 24.74 19.28 -12.08
C ASN A 216 24.21 18.18 -11.15
N PRO A 217 23.16 18.46 -10.36
CA PRO A 217 22.61 17.51 -9.41
C PRO A 217 21.75 16.43 -10.10
N ASN A 218 21.76 15.22 -9.55
CA ASN A 218 20.86 14.14 -9.98
C ASN A 218 19.53 14.26 -9.23
N ARG A 219 18.49 14.77 -9.88
CA ARG A 219 17.17 15.06 -9.27
C ARG A 219 16.15 13.99 -9.61
N TYR A 220 15.11 13.90 -8.79
CA TYR A 220 13.91 13.07 -9.04
C TYR A 220 14.24 11.60 -9.37
N LEU A 221 15.21 11.06 -8.64
CA LEU A 221 15.53 9.63 -8.71
C LEU A 221 14.48 8.84 -7.94
N SER A 222 13.89 7.83 -8.56
CA SER A 222 12.92 6.94 -7.96
C SER A 222 13.45 5.50 -7.92
N ILE A 223 13.53 4.93 -6.71
CA ILE A 223 14.00 3.55 -6.45
C ILE A 223 12.87 2.83 -5.73
N GLN A 224 12.08 2.01 -6.45
CA GLN A 224 10.84 1.45 -5.94
C GLN A 224 10.68 -0.04 -6.23
N ASP A 225 10.11 -0.79 -5.29
CA ASP A 225 9.74 -2.20 -5.45
C ASP A 225 10.91 -3.11 -5.86
N ASN A 226 12.15 -2.79 -5.47
CA ASN A 226 13.32 -3.56 -5.83
C ASN A 226 13.73 -4.54 -4.71
N GLU A 227 14.43 -5.59 -5.11
CA GLU A 227 15.16 -6.49 -4.26
C GLU A 227 16.65 -6.15 -4.37
N ILE A 228 17.23 -5.49 -3.34
CA ILE A 228 18.63 -5.03 -3.31
C ILE A 228 19.36 -5.85 -2.27
N PHE A 229 20.32 -6.65 -2.69
CA PHE A 229 20.92 -7.61 -1.78
C PHE A 229 22.41 -7.89 -2.02
N ASN A 230 23.09 -8.36 -0.97
CA ASN A 230 24.49 -8.81 -1.01
C ASN A 230 25.52 -7.73 -1.40
N TRP A 231 25.35 -6.52 -0.90
CA TRP A 231 26.34 -5.43 -1.04
C TRP A 231 27.40 -5.47 0.06
N GLY A 232 28.56 -4.83 -0.18
CA GLY A 232 29.65 -4.77 0.81
C GLY A 232 29.59 -3.56 1.76
N TYR A 233 29.12 -2.40 1.30
CA TYR A 233 29.14 -1.14 2.05
C TYR A 233 27.74 -0.56 2.25
N ALA A 234 26.98 -0.38 1.16
CA ALA A 234 25.61 0.15 1.23
C ALA A 234 24.71 -0.47 0.17
N GLY A 235 23.46 -0.77 0.54
CA GLY A 235 22.43 -1.14 -0.42
C GLY A 235 22.14 0.04 -1.34
N ILE A 236 21.84 1.20 -0.76
CA ILE A 236 21.66 2.47 -1.48
C ILE A 236 22.55 3.54 -0.86
N TRP A 237 23.30 4.24 -1.70
CA TRP A 237 24.20 5.31 -1.28
C TRP A 237 23.96 6.61 -2.06
N LEU A 238 23.39 7.62 -1.42
CA LEU A 238 23.26 8.97 -1.94
C LEU A 238 24.46 9.80 -1.51
N LEU A 239 25.49 9.89 -2.36
CA LEU A 239 26.80 10.46 -1.99
C LEU A 239 26.75 11.98 -1.92
N SER A 240 26.29 12.64 -2.98
CA SER A 240 26.33 14.10 -3.12
C SER A 240 25.32 14.59 -4.14
N ALA A 241 24.83 15.81 -3.97
CA ALA A 241 23.96 16.54 -4.88
C ALA A 241 22.84 15.68 -5.54
N CYS A 242 22.05 15.02 -4.71
CA CYS A 242 20.89 14.23 -5.10
C CYS A 242 19.63 14.80 -4.43
N PRO A 243 19.18 16.00 -4.82
CA PRO A 243 17.93 16.52 -4.29
C PRO A 243 16.74 15.79 -4.90
N SER A 244 15.66 15.62 -4.14
CA SER A 244 14.42 14.96 -4.58
C SER A 244 14.61 13.49 -4.98
N VAL A 245 14.79 12.62 -3.98
CA VAL A 245 14.92 11.16 -4.16
C VAL A 245 13.79 10.46 -3.42
N GLU A 246 13.22 9.44 -4.05
CA GLU A 246 12.23 8.55 -3.46
C GLU A 246 12.77 7.12 -3.40
N ILE A 247 12.73 6.53 -2.20
CA ILE A 247 13.15 5.14 -1.94
C ILE A 247 11.98 4.44 -1.28
N ASN A 248 11.16 3.73 -2.06
CA ASN A 248 9.90 3.20 -1.60
C ASN A 248 9.76 1.69 -1.84
N SER A 249 9.19 0.97 -0.87
CA SER A 249 8.79 -0.44 -1.02
C SER A 249 9.91 -1.39 -1.45
N ASN A 250 11.17 -1.10 -1.13
CA ASN A 250 12.28 -1.98 -1.47
C ASN A 250 12.54 -3.01 -0.37
N ARG A 251 12.98 -4.20 -0.77
CA ARG A 251 13.59 -5.20 0.11
C ARG A 251 15.11 -5.06 0.04
N ILE A 252 15.73 -4.67 1.14
CA ILE A 252 17.16 -4.34 1.21
C ILE A 252 17.82 -5.24 2.26
N TYR A 253 18.59 -6.24 1.83
CA TYR A 253 19.08 -7.27 2.75
C TYR A 253 20.38 -7.92 2.33
N GLN A 254 21.00 -8.66 3.25
CA GLN A 254 22.17 -9.51 2.98
C GLN A 254 21.88 -10.96 3.38
N THR A 255 22.42 -11.90 2.61
CA THR A 255 22.41 -13.34 2.92
C THR A 255 23.78 -13.82 3.41
N GLN A 256 24.82 -12.97 3.34
CA GLN A 256 26.18 -13.24 3.77
C GLN A 256 26.87 -11.96 4.24
N GLY A 257 27.84 -12.08 5.14
CA GLY A 257 28.61 -10.94 5.63
C GLY A 257 29.75 -10.55 4.68
N TYR A 258 30.05 -9.25 4.65
CA TYR A 258 31.11 -8.67 3.84
C TYR A 258 32.15 -7.94 4.68
N ASN A 259 33.42 -7.99 4.25
CA ASN A 259 34.53 -7.37 4.94
C ASN A 259 34.59 -5.86 4.72
N ASN A 260 33.85 -5.11 5.51
CA ASN A 260 33.84 -3.65 5.51
C ASN A 260 33.72 -3.09 6.95
N THR A 261 34.30 -1.92 7.19
CA THR A 261 34.20 -1.23 8.49
C THR A 261 32.87 -0.54 8.71
N ILE A 262 32.07 -0.34 7.65
CA ILE A 262 30.71 0.18 7.70
C ILE A 262 29.88 -0.65 6.73
N VAL A 263 28.74 -1.14 7.19
CA VAL A 263 27.74 -1.83 6.37
C VAL A 263 26.37 -1.23 6.68
N SER A 264 25.69 -0.73 5.65
CA SER A 264 24.42 -0.02 5.83
C SER A 264 23.39 -0.43 4.78
N GLY A 265 22.09 -0.39 5.14
CA GLY A 265 21.03 -0.53 4.17
C GLY A 265 20.97 0.71 3.27
N ILE A 266 20.73 1.88 3.86
CA ILE A 266 20.68 3.17 3.18
C ILE A 266 21.62 4.16 3.86
N ILE A 267 22.43 4.86 3.07
CA ILE A 267 23.32 5.95 3.54
C ILE A 267 23.06 7.21 2.72
N THR A 268 22.98 8.37 3.40
CA THR A 268 23.02 9.68 2.74
C THR A 268 24.31 10.43 3.04
N GLY A 269 24.85 11.12 2.05
CA GLY A 269 25.87 12.16 2.23
C GLY A 269 25.24 13.52 2.55
N ALA A 270 26.07 14.51 2.88
CA ALA A 270 25.64 15.86 3.18
C ALA A 270 25.27 16.65 1.89
N VAL A 271 24.00 16.61 1.52
CA VAL A 271 23.47 17.28 0.31
C VAL A 271 22.62 18.47 0.70
N VAL A 272 22.98 19.65 0.21
CA VAL A 272 22.25 20.90 0.46
C VAL A 272 20.90 20.87 -0.26
N GLY A 273 19.82 21.26 0.45
CA GLY A 273 18.46 21.31 -0.10
C GLY A 273 17.90 19.94 -0.54
N GLN A 274 18.43 18.83 -0.02
CA GLN A 274 17.92 17.49 -0.33
C GLN A 274 16.50 17.33 0.19
N SER A 275 15.61 16.78 -0.65
CA SER A 275 14.29 16.27 -0.25
C SER A 275 14.28 14.76 -0.47
N LEU A 276 14.19 14.00 0.60
CA LEU A 276 14.27 12.54 0.55
C LEU A 276 13.06 11.91 1.22
N LEU A 277 12.37 11.08 0.46
CA LEU A 277 11.30 10.21 0.96
C LEU A 277 11.82 8.78 1.04
N ILE A 278 11.74 8.16 2.23
CA ILE A 278 12.04 6.74 2.45
C ILE A 278 10.80 6.10 3.09
N SER A 279 10.06 5.29 2.35
CA SER A 279 8.82 4.72 2.87
C SER A 279 8.58 3.27 2.44
N GLY A 280 7.94 2.47 3.28
CA GLY A 280 7.54 1.11 2.94
C GLY A 280 8.69 0.13 2.72
N ASN A 281 9.93 0.46 3.06
CA ASN A 281 11.05 -0.43 2.83
C ASN A 281 11.19 -1.48 3.94
N LYS A 282 11.61 -2.70 3.54
CA LYS A 282 11.97 -3.79 4.46
C LYS A 282 13.48 -3.98 4.41
N ILE A 283 14.18 -3.50 5.47
CA ILE A 283 15.65 -3.51 5.60
C ILE A 283 16.06 -4.52 6.67
N TYR A 284 16.78 -5.58 6.30
CA TYR A 284 17.08 -6.65 7.25
C TYR A 284 18.35 -7.43 6.90
N GLY A 285 18.81 -8.31 7.82
CA GLY A 285 19.93 -9.22 7.60
C GLY A 285 21.29 -8.53 7.38
N ILE A 286 21.43 -7.24 7.76
CA ILE A 286 22.67 -6.50 7.55
C ILE A 286 23.78 -7.12 8.40
N ASN A 287 24.84 -7.58 7.75
CA ASN A 287 25.92 -8.31 8.37
C ASN A 287 27.30 -7.89 7.82
N GLY A 288 28.25 -7.72 8.71
CA GLY A 288 29.63 -7.46 8.37
C GLY A 288 30.51 -8.66 8.76
N SER A 289 31.55 -8.95 8.00
CA SER A 289 32.54 -10.03 8.27
C SER A 289 33.95 -9.49 8.50
N SER A 290 34.11 -8.18 8.75
CA SER A 290 35.42 -7.56 8.93
C SER A 290 36.11 -8.08 10.19
N THR A 291 37.40 -8.32 10.09
CA THR A 291 38.30 -8.51 11.24
C THR A 291 38.62 -7.20 11.96
N SER A 292 38.30 -6.06 11.31
CA SER A 292 38.39 -4.72 11.88
C SER A 292 37.02 -4.32 12.49
N SER A 293 37.01 -3.30 13.33
CA SER A 293 35.81 -2.73 13.93
C SER A 293 34.73 -2.40 12.87
N THR A 294 33.60 -3.07 12.91
CA THR A 294 32.49 -2.87 11.95
C THR A 294 31.33 -2.12 12.60
N GLN A 295 30.77 -1.15 11.89
CA GLN A 295 29.50 -0.50 12.26
C GLN A 295 28.41 -1.01 11.32
N MET A 296 27.31 -1.51 11.88
CA MET A 296 26.13 -1.94 11.15
C MET A 296 25.01 -0.90 11.32
N ARG A 297 24.36 -0.52 10.22
CA ARG A 297 23.32 0.51 10.23
C ARG A 297 22.17 0.12 9.28
N GLY A 298 20.94 0.26 9.71
CA GLY A 298 19.78 0.15 8.82
C GLY A 298 19.71 1.37 7.90
N ILE A 299 19.50 2.54 8.47
CA ILE A 299 19.49 3.83 7.76
C ILE A 299 20.46 4.78 8.47
N ALA A 300 21.38 5.41 7.72
CA ALA A 300 22.31 6.41 8.23
C ALA A 300 22.12 7.74 7.49
N ILE A 301 21.71 8.77 8.22
CA ILE A 301 21.45 10.12 7.71
C ILE A 301 22.57 11.05 8.14
N THR A 302 23.27 11.60 7.15
CA THR A 302 24.18 12.75 7.32
C THR A 302 23.60 13.91 6.53
N PRO A 303 22.89 14.84 7.17
CA PRO A 303 22.15 15.88 6.45
C PRO A 303 23.04 16.97 5.87
N GLY A 304 22.63 17.53 4.75
CA GLY A 304 23.10 18.82 4.26
C GLY A 304 22.23 19.97 4.79
N ARG A 305 22.68 21.22 4.60
CA ARG A 305 21.91 22.42 4.96
C ARG A 305 20.58 22.43 4.21
N ASP A 306 19.50 22.79 4.91
CA ASP A 306 18.14 22.93 4.38
C ASP A 306 17.59 21.65 3.75
N ALA A 307 18.15 20.48 4.11
CA ALA A 307 17.63 19.19 3.69
C ALA A 307 16.32 18.83 4.41
N THR A 308 15.47 18.08 3.75
CA THR A 308 14.22 17.54 4.29
C THR A 308 14.19 16.04 4.13
N PHE A 309 14.00 15.32 5.23
CA PHE A 309 13.87 13.87 5.27
C PHE A 309 12.49 13.49 5.79
N MET A 310 11.77 12.70 5.00
CA MET A 310 10.50 12.08 5.38
C MET A 310 10.68 10.57 5.37
N ILE A 311 10.67 9.95 6.54
CA ILE A 311 10.94 8.52 6.70
C ILE A 311 9.78 7.88 7.46
N HIS A 312 8.99 7.04 6.78
CA HIS A 312 7.83 6.44 7.41
C HIS A 312 7.49 5.04 6.89
N ASN A 313 6.76 4.27 7.69
CA ASN A 313 6.29 2.93 7.32
C ASN A 313 7.42 1.97 6.91
N ASN A 314 8.60 2.04 7.52
CA ASN A 314 9.68 1.12 7.21
C ASN A 314 9.82 0.04 8.29
N PHE A 315 10.14 -1.19 7.87
CA PHE A 315 10.68 -2.24 8.73
C PHE A 315 12.20 -2.21 8.67
N ILE A 316 12.85 -2.09 9.83
CA ILE A 316 14.30 -2.07 9.95
C ILE A 316 14.71 -3.11 11.01
N ALA A 317 15.32 -4.22 10.58
CA ALA A 317 15.65 -5.36 11.42
C ALA A 317 17.13 -5.71 11.36
N LEU A 318 17.86 -5.54 12.46
CA LEU A 318 19.27 -5.84 12.61
C LEU A 318 19.46 -6.89 13.70
N ASP A 319 19.22 -8.16 13.39
CA ASP A 319 19.24 -9.26 14.36
C ASP A 319 20.42 -10.20 14.23
N GLN A 320 21.31 -9.95 13.27
CA GLN A 320 22.44 -10.84 12.98
C GLN A 320 23.48 -10.85 14.11
N ASN A 321 23.91 -12.03 14.47
CA ASN A 321 25.13 -12.21 15.25
C ASN A 321 26.30 -11.80 14.36
N GLY A 322 26.86 -10.64 14.63
CA GLY A 322 27.94 -10.10 13.82
C GLY A 322 29.26 -10.84 14.00
N PRO A 323 30.26 -10.51 13.16
CA PRO A 323 31.60 -11.02 13.30
C PRO A 323 32.22 -10.56 14.62
N ALA A 324 33.41 -11.11 14.92
CA ALA A 324 34.11 -10.94 16.19
C ALA A 324 34.42 -9.48 16.63
N ASN A 325 34.11 -8.45 15.83
CA ASN A 325 34.45 -7.05 16.11
C ASN A 325 33.39 -6.05 15.62
N ILE A 326 32.15 -6.15 16.13
CA ILE A 326 31.15 -5.08 15.90
C ILE A 326 31.44 -3.95 16.87
N SER A 327 31.61 -2.72 16.37
CA SER A 327 31.82 -1.53 17.21
C SER A 327 30.51 -0.76 17.49
N ALA A 328 29.55 -0.86 16.58
CA ALA A 328 28.23 -0.25 16.76
C ALA A 328 27.18 -0.93 15.87
N CYS A 329 25.91 -0.98 16.36
CA CYS A 329 24.78 -1.53 15.64
C CYS A 329 23.55 -0.61 15.84
N TYR A 330 23.24 0.19 14.81
CA TYR A 330 22.16 1.16 14.88
C TYR A 330 21.07 0.89 13.85
N GLY A 331 19.84 0.73 14.28
CA GLY A 331 18.70 0.66 13.37
C GLY A 331 18.64 1.91 12.50
N VAL A 332 18.62 3.07 13.15
CA VAL A 332 18.68 4.38 12.48
C VAL A 332 19.71 5.26 13.20
N LEU A 333 20.56 5.92 12.43
CA LEU A 333 21.52 6.92 12.92
C LEU A 333 21.30 8.25 12.22
N VAL A 334 21.02 9.31 12.97
CA VAL A 334 20.93 10.69 12.47
C VAL A 334 22.02 11.52 13.12
N SER A 335 22.95 12.04 12.30
CA SER A 335 24.12 12.80 12.77
C SER A 335 24.26 14.09 11.97
N GLY A 336 24.95 15.09 12.54
CA GLY A 336 25.23 16.36 11.91
C GLY A 336 24.95 17.56 12.83
N SER A 337 25.47 18.72 12.43
CA SER A 337 25.37 19.96 13.24
C SER A 337 24.88 21.17 12.40
N ILE A 338 24.24 20.94 11.27
CA ILE A 338 23.72 21.96 10.36
C ILE A 338 22.20 21.94 10.35
N PRO A 339 21.49 23.03 10.00
CA PRO A 339 20.04 23.08 9.94
C PRO A 339 19.45 22.13 8.88
N PHE A 340 18.45 21.35 9.28
CA PHE A 340 17.65 20.47 8.38
C PHE A 340 16.31 20.09 9.03
N THR A 341 15.40 19.56 8.22
CA THR A 341 14.11 19.01 8.67
C THR A 341 14.13 17.50 8.59
N PHE A 342 13.67 16.83 9.64
CA PHE A 342 13.63 15.37 9.75
C PHE A 342 12.32 14.91 10.36
N SER A 343 11.57 14.09 9.64
CA SER A 343 10.40 13.38 10.15
C SER A 343 10.65 11.88 10.10
N PHE A 344 10.41 11.22 11.23
CA PHE A 344 10.51 9.77 11.38
C PHE A 344 9.23 9.26 12.05
N ASP A 345 8.32 8.74 11.25
CA ASP A 345 6.95 8.51 11.66
C ASP A 345 6.50 7.08 11.29
N PHE A 346 5.83 6.38 12.21
CA PHE A 346 5.30 5.04 11.95
C PHE A 346 6.33 4.04 11.42
N ASN A 347 7.53 3.99 11.97
CA ASN A 347 8.50 2.96 11.62
C ASN A 347 8.60 1.89 12.71
N SER A 348 8.88 0.65 12.32
CA SER A 348 9.21 -0.45 13.23
C SER A 348 10.70 -0.78 13.10
N VAL A 349 11.42 -0.67 14.21
CA VAL A 349 12.86 -0.91 14.26
C VAL A 349 13.17 -1.95 15.33
N ASN A 350 13.78 -3.07 14.93
CA ASN A 350 14.19 -4.15 15.80
C ASN A 350 15.70 -4.41 15.70
N VAL A 351 16.40 -4.32 16.81
CA VAL A 351 17.83 -4.62 16.91
C VAL A 351 18.03 -5.77 17.89
N GLY A 352 18.53 -6.89 17.39
CA GLY A 352 18.76 -8.11 18.15
C GLY A 352 20.17 -8.68 18.00
N GLY A 353 20.35 -9.92 18.42
CA GLY A 353 21.61 -10.63 18.31
C GLY A 353 22.65 -10.26 19.38
N THR A 354 23.92 -10.57 19.13
CA THR A 354 25.02 -10.40 20.08
C THR A 354 26.03 -9.37 19.59
N HIS A 355 26.50 -8.52 20.47
CA HIS A 355 27.57 -7.55 20.23
C HIS A 355 28.90 -8.10 20.73
N SER A 356 29.97 -7.96 19.95
CA SER A 356 31.25 -8.58 20.27
C SER A 356 32.42 -7.61 20.45
N GLY A 357 32.17 -6.31 20.30
CA GLY A 357 33.23 -5.28 20.41
C GLY A 357 32.67 -3.97 20.95
N GLY A 358 33.26 -2.84 20.61
CA GLY A 358 32.80 -1.50 20.95
C GLY A 358 33.79 -0.70 21.80
N THR A 359 33.33 0.41 22.37
CA THR A 359 34.09 1.30 23.23
C THR A 359 33.36 1.52 24.54
N THR A 360 34.04 1.48 25.65
CA THR A 360 33.52 1.75 27.00
C THR A 360 32.85 3.13 27.07
N GLY A 361 31.68 3.22 27.69
CA GLY A 361 30.92 4.45 27.86
C GLY A 361 30.19 4.94 26.61
N GLN A 362 30.11 4.12 25.56
CA GLN A 362 29.39 4.44 24.33
C GLN A 362 28.15 3.55 24.12
N VAL A 363 27.19 4.08 23.35
CA VAL A 363 26.06 3.28 22.88
C VAL A 363 26.56 2.26 21.86
N LEU A 364 26.50 0.98 22.24
CA LEU A 364 26.94 -0.13 21.39
C LEU A 364 25.86 -0.51 20.37
N SER A 365 24.60 -0.44 20.79
CA SER A 365 23.49 -0.61 19.86
C SER A 365 22.27 0.19 20.28
N ALA A 366 21.47 0.65 19.29
CA ALA A 366 20.18 1.24 19.52
C ALA A 366 19.28 1.07 18.30
N ALA A 367 17.97 0.99 18.53
CA ALA A 367 17.04 1.01 17.42
C ALA A 367 17.02 2.39 16.73
N PHE A 368 17.09 3.47 17.51
CA PHE A 368 17.17 4.83 16.99
C PHE A 368 18.23 5.66 17.74
N VAL A 369 19.11 6.34 17.00
CA VAL A 369 20.15 7.22 17.55
C VAL A 369 20.08 8.60 16.89
N LYS A 370 19.91 9.65 17.68
CA LYS A 370 20.04 11.05 17.28
C LYS A 370 21.26 11.68 17.96
N THR A 371 22.30 11.96 17.21
CA THR A 371 23.47 12.74 17.66
C THR A 371 23.52 14.15 17.05
N ALA A 372 22.62 14.46 16.13
CA ALA A 372 22.50 15.77 15.51
C ALA A 372 22.18 16.84 16.55
N SER A 373 22.94 17.96 16.57
CA SER A 373 22.98 18.93 17.66
C SER A 373 22.70 20.37 17.28
N ASN A 374 21.97 20.63 16.18
CA ASN A 374 21.66 21.99 15.74
C ASN A 374 20.28 22.45 16.26
N ASP A 375 20.23 23.61 16.90
CA ASP A 375 19.00 24.16 17.50
C ASP A 375 17.98 24.66 16.48
N THR A 376 18.39 24.98 15.27
CA THR A 376 17.49 25.43 14.19
C THR A 376 17.01 24.29 13.29
N SER A 377 17.42 23.07 13.55
CA SER A 377 16.85 21.88 12.90
C SER A 377 15.44 21.60 13.41
N VAL A 378 14.64 20.91 12.58
CA VAL A 378 13.27 20.50 12.92
C VAL A 378 13.21 18.99 12.96
N PHE A 379 13.03 18.43 14.15
CA PHE A 379 12.85 16.97 14.32
C PHE A 379 11.44 16.62 14.77
N LYS A 380 10.82 15.71 14.03
CA LYS A 380 9.55 15.06 14.37
C LYS A 380 9.76 13.55 14.41
N ILE A 381 9.53 12.92 15.56
CA ILE A 381 9.79 11.48 15.77
C ILE A 381 8.57 10.89 16.47
N ARG A 382 7.65 10.29 15.69
CA ARG A 382 6.30 9.99 16.21
C ARG A 382 5.83 8.60 15.80
N ASN A 383 5.05 7.97 16.72
CA ASN A 383 4.40 6.69 16.45
C ASN A 383 5.36 5.57 16.02
N ASN A 384 6.59 5.55 16.49
CA ASN A 384 7.55 4.53 16.13
C ASN A 384 7.62 3.41 17.18
N LEU A 385 8.00 2.22 16.75
CA LEU A 385 8.36 1.09 17.60
C LEU A 385 9.87 0.90 17.57
N PHE A 386 10.54 1.14 18.72
CA PHE A 386 11.97 0.98 18.93
C PHE A 386 12.22 -0.19 19.87
N LYS A 387 12.61 -1.34 19.34
CA LYS A 387 12.96 -2.53 20.13
C LYS A 387 14.45 -2.86 19.97
N ASN A 388 15.13 -3.09 21.10
CA ASN A 388 16.53 -3.55 21.13
C ASN A 388 16.69 -4.65 22.17
N THR A 389 16.96 -5.86 21.71
CA THR A 389 17.25 -7.02 22.56
C THR A 389 18.69 -7.51 22.41
N ARG A 390 19.55 -6.67 21.80
CA ARG A 390 20.96 -6.99 21.61
C ARG A 390 21.72 -6.98 22.94
N THR A 391 22.64 -7.90 23.09
CA THR A 391 23.43 -8.08 24.31
C THR A 391 24.91 -8.17 24.01
N GLY A 392 25.75 -8.15 25.04
CA GLY A 392 27.21 -8.33 24.91
C GLY A 392 27.95 -7.02 24.65
N GLY A 393 29.20 -7.11 24.18
CA GLY A 393 30.10 -5.98 23.96
C GLY A 393 31.11 -5.76 25.08
N VAL A 394 31.73 -4.58 25.12
CA VAL A 394 32.73 -4.21 26.12
C VAL A 394 32.12 -3.75 27.42
N ALA A 395 32.77 -3.98 28.53
CA ALA A 395 32.32 -3.53 29.85
C ALA A 395 32.13 -2.00 29.88
N GLY A 396 30.96 -1.54 30.41
CA GLY A 396 30.57 -0.14 30.46
C GLY A 396 30.08 0.45 29.14
N GLY A 397 29.98 -0.33 28.06
CA GLY A 397 29.16 -0.01 26.89
C GLY A 397 27.69 -0.36 27.16
N PHE A 398 26.76 0.23 26.43
CA PHE A 398 25.33 0.01 26.68
C PHE A 398 24.49 -0.15 25.40
N HIS A 399 23.29 -0.70 25.58
CA HIS A 399 22.29 -0.91 24.55
C HIS A 399 21.03 -0.09 24.87
N SER A 400 20.37 0.50 23.85
CA SER A 400 19.17 1.32 24.09
C SER A 400 18.10 1.05 23.06
N GLY A 401 16.84 1.17 23.44
CA GLY A 401 15.74 1.23 22.50
C GLY A 401 15.86 2.49 21.64
N SER A 402 15.80 3.67 22.25
CA SER A 402 16.08 4.95 21.60
C SER A 402 17.16 5.73 22.36
N PHE A 403 18.02 6.46 21.65
CA PHE A 403 19.09 7.27 22.24
C PHE A 403 19.16 8.66 21.61
N ILE A 404 18.73 9.67 22.36
CA ILE A 404 18.75 11.08 21.98
C ILE A 404 19.90 11.77 22.70
N SER A 405 21.11 11.72 22.15
CA SER A 405 22.28 12.29 22.82
C SER A 405 22.28 13.83 22.81
N ALA A 406 21.60 14.45 21.84
CA ALA A 406 21.42 15.89 21.72
C ALA A 406 19.95 16.21 21.49
N PRO A 407 19.20 16.72 22.48
CA PRO A 407 17.78 17.06 22.32
C PRO A 407 17.52 18.33 21.51
N ASN A 408 18.56 19.07 21.12
CA ASN A 408 18.47 20.27 20.30
C ASN A 408 17.67 20.03 19.02
N GLY A 409 16.85 21.00 18.62
CA GLY A 409 16.05 20.95 17.40
C GLY A 409 14.86 20.01 17.43
N LEU A 410 14.53 19.38 18.57
CA LEU A 410 13.30 18.62 18.73
C LEU A 410 12.09 19.54 18.70
N ASN A 411 11.10 19.23 17.87
CA ASN A 411 9.86 19.98 17.75
C ASN A 411 8.65 19.14 18.16
N ASP A 412 8.69 17.84 17.85
CA ASP A 412 7.63 16.90 18.19
C ASP A 412 8.23 15.49 18.31
N MET A 413 8.30 14.98 19.52
CA MET A 413 8.71 13.62 19.79
C MET A 413 7.70 13.00 20.76
N ASN A 414 6.87 12.07 20.28
CA ASN A 414 5.78 11.55 21.08
C ASN A 414 5.18 10.27 20.48
N TYR A 415 4.39 9.55 21.28
CA TYR A 415 3.73 8.31 20.90
C TYR A 415 4.70 7.22 20.42
N ASN A 416 5.96 7.24 20.83
CA ASN A 416 6.90 6.18 20.51
C ASN A 416 6.79 5.04 21.53
N VAL A 417 7.18 3.84 21.12
CA VAL A 417 7.49 2.75 22.04
C VAL A 417 8.99 2.59 22.06
N SER A 418 9.60 2.58 23.23
CA SER A 418 11.02 2.33 23.37
C SER A 418 11.25 1.21 24.38
N TYR A 419 11.91 0.14 23.92
CA TYR A 419 12.12 -1.05 24.72
C TYR A 419 13.52 -1.64 24.48
N SER A 420 14.20 -1.99 25.58
CA SER A 420 15.43 -2.73 25.50
C SER A 420 15.51 -3.71 26.68
N ALA A 421 15.95 -4.93 26.38
CA ALA A 421 16.09 -5.98 27.38
C ALA A 421 17.17 -6.99 26.94
N GLY A 422 17.65 -7.80 27.89
CA GLY A 422 18.59 -8.88 27.60
C GLY A 422 19.81 -8.92 28.52
N SER A 423 20.21 -7.79 29.08
CA SER A 423 21.31 -7.70 30.07
C SER A 423 21.14 -6.48 30.99
N THR A 424 22.00 -6.34 31.98
CA THR A 424 22.07 -5.17 32.88
C THR A 424 22.47 -3.88 32.14
N ASP A 425 23.07 -4.00 30.97
CA ASP A 425 23.55 -2.87 30.15
C ASP A 425 22.50 -2.44 29.10
N ASN A 426 21.29 -2.98 29.19
CA ASN A 426 20.15 -2.60 28.36
C ASN A 426 19.29 -1.53 29.05
N PHE A 427 19.03 -0.44 28.33
CA PHE A 427 18.20 0.68 28.80
C PHE A 427 17.09 0.97 27.80
N HIS A 428 15.87 1.21 28.27
CA HIS A 428 14.73 1.48 27.40
C HIS A 428 14.97 2.74 26.57
N ALA A 429 15.49 3.80 27.19
CA ALA A 429 15.78 5.04 26.48
C ALA A 429 17.01 5.76 27.04
N GLY A 430 17.64 6.61 26.21
CA GLY A 430 18.66 7.56 26.59
C GLY A 430 18.28 8.99 26.23
N TRP A 431 18.53 9.95 27.16
CA TRP A 431 18.28 11.37 26.95
C TRP A 431 19.45 12.21 27.44
N GLY A 432 20.08 12.97 26.54
CA GLY A 432 21.38 13.61 26.84
C GLY A 432 22.46 12.56 27.11
N THR A 433 23.00 12.56 28.32
CA THR A 433 24.00 11.61 28.78
C THR A 433 23.43 10.54 29.72
N THR A 434 22.14 10.61 30.03
CA THR A 434 21.48 9.74 31.04
C THR A 434 20.67 8.63 30.38
N LEU A 435 20.71 7.45 31.00
CA LEU A 435 20.05 6.23 30.55
C LEU A 435 18.88 5.89 31.50
N TYR A 436 17.78 5.40 30.95
CA TYR A 436 16.52 5.21 31.70
C TYR A 436 15.93 3.82 31.47
N ASN A 437 15.55 3.17 32.56
CA ASN A 437 14.64 2.02 32.59
C ASN A 437 13.31 2.36 33.31
N ASP A 438 13.24 3.51 33.95
CA ASP A 438 12.03 4.03 34.56
C ASP A 438 11.37 5.07 33.64
N LEU A 439 10.12 4.78 33.24
CA LEU A 439 9.36 5.62 32.31
C LEU A 439 9.04 7.01 32.89
N ALA A 440 8.77 7.11 34.19
CA ALA A 440 8.43 8.39 34.81
C ALA A 440 9.65 9.31 34.88
N GLN A 441 10.82 8.76 35.22
CA GLN A 441 12.09 9.50 35.19
C GLN A 441 12.44 9.95 33.79
N TYR A 442 12.26 9.09 32.78
CA TYR A 442 12.47 9.42 31.36
C TYR A 442 11.56 10.57 30.90
N LYS A 443 10.25 10.48 31.17
CA LYS A 443 9.29 11.54 30.86
C LYS A 443 9.61 12.86 31.55
N THR A 444 10.08 12.81 32.79
CA THR A 444 10.52 13.99 33.54
C THR A 444 11.73 14.67 32.84
N ALA A 445 12.69 13.89 32.36
CA ALA A 445 13.87 14.39 31.66
C ALA A 445 13.52 14.92 30.25
N ALA A 446 12.62 14.26 29.54
CA ALA A 446 12.15 14.68 28.23
C ALA A 446 11.24 15.91 28.24
N GLY A 447 10.62 16.22 29.41
CA GLY A 447 9.80 17.42 29.61
C GLY A 447 8.54 17.44 28.77
N ALA A 448 8.42 18.38 27.85
CA ALA A 448 7.27 18.52 26.95
C ALA A 448 7.18 17.43 25.88
N PHE A 449 8.29 16.71 25.65
CA PHE A 449 8.36 15.60 24.70
C PHE A 449 7.99 14.28 25.38
N GLU A 450 7.67 13.25 24.58
CA GLU A 450 7.47 11.86 25.02
C GLU A 450 6.36 11.63 26.06
N ALA A 451 5.39 12.56 26.16
CA ALA A 451 4.29 12.46 27.13
C ALA A 451 3.46 11.18 26.99
N ASN A 452 3.25 10.71 25.73
CA ASN A 452 2.50 9.51 25.41
C ASN A 452 3.41 8.32 25.02
N THR A 453 4.71 8.43 25.19
CA THR A 453 5.65 7.32 24.96
C THR A 453 5.52 6.29 26.08
N ILE A 454 5.74 5.03 25.73
CA ILE A 454 5.68 3.89 26.66
C ILE A 454 6.94 3.03 26.53
N PHE A 455 7.27 2.33 27.61
CA PHE A 455 8.27 1.27 27.65
C PHE A 455 7.54 -0.07 27.66
N LYS A 456 7.51 -0.75 26.51
CA LYS A 456 6.75 -1.98 26.36
C LYS A 456 7.42 -2.90 25.33
N ASP A 457 7.47 -4.19 25.63
CA ASP A 457 7.94 -5.18 24.66
C ASP A 457 6.95 -5.35 23.51
N ILE A 458 7.47 -5.61 22.32
CA ILE A 458 6.72 -5.76 21.09
C ILE A 458 6.95 -7.14 20.51
N ASN A 459 5.88 -7.83 20.16
CA ASN A 459 5.92 -9.13 19.52
C ASN A 459 5.74 -8.98 18.02
N TYR A 460 6.73 -9.47 17.29
CA TYR A 460 6.77 -9.52 15.83
C TYR A 460 6.67 -10.94 15.32
N THR A 461 6.25 -11.11 14.09
CA THR A 461 6.20 -12.41 13.38
C THR A 461 7.55 -13.11 13.42
N SER A 462 8.64 -12.37 13.21
CA SER A 462 10.01 -12.88 13.36
C SER A 462 11.00 -11.74 13.64
N ALA A 463 12.25 -12.06 13.83
CA ALA A 463 13.32 -11.06 14.00
C ALA A 463 13.49 -10.14 12.79
N THR A 464 13.12 -10.58 11.58
CA THR A 464 13.27 -9.85 10.31
C THR A 464 11.93 -9.45 9.67
N ASP A 465 10.82 -10.05 10.12
CA ASP A 465 9.47 -9.69 9.72
C ASP A 465 8.78 -8.99 10.88
N LEU A 466 8.65 -7.67 10.80
CA LEU A 466 8.17 -6.83 11.89
C LEU A 466 6.66 -6.58 11.87
N HIS A 467 5.88 -7.45 11.21
CA HIS A 467 4.43 -7.46 11.41
C HIS A 467 4.10 -7.87 12.84
N LEU A 468 3.14 -7.16 13.41
CA LEU A 468 2.71 -7.40 14.79
C LEU A 468 1.99 -8.76 14.91
N VAL A 469 2.24 -9.45 16.01
CA VAL A 469 1.50 -10.65 16.40
C VAL A 469 1.00 -10.52 17.84
N ALA A 470 0.01 -11.30 18.21
CA ALA A 470 -0.51 -11.29 19.57
C ALA A 470 0.60 -11.56 20.62
N PRO A 471 0.62 -10.85 21.75
CA PRO A 471 -0.39 -9.89 22.22
C PRO A 471 -0.22 -8.45 21.70
N SER A 472 0.78 -8.13 20.89
CA SER A 472 1.00 -6.77 20.38
C SER A 472 0.03 -6.41 19.25
N ASP A 473 -0.41 -7.37 18.44
CA ASP A 473 -1.53 -7.17 17.50
C ASP A 473 -2.84 -7.10 18.32
N GLY A 474 -3.56 -5.99 18.19
CA GLY A 474 -4.76 -5.71 18.97
C GLY A 474 -4.51 -5.06 20.35
N ASP A 475 -3.27 -4.72 20.69
CA ASP A 475 -2.92 -4.09 21.95
C ASP A 475 -3.31 -2.59 22.00
N PRO A 476 -4.25 -2.17 22.86
CA PRO A 476 -4.70 -0.77 22.90
C PRO A 476 -3.59 0.22 23.33
N ASP A 477 -2.56 -0.24 24.05
CA ASP A 477 -1.44 0.63 24.44
C ASP A 477 -0.59 1.05 23.24
N LEU A 478 -0.70 0.34 22.11
CA LEU A 478 -0.02 0.70 20.87
C LEU A 478 -0.79 1.71 20.02
N ALA A 479 -1.93 2.21 20.49
CA ALA A 479 -2.63 3.31 19.84
C ALA A 479 -1.73 4.56 19.78
N GLY A 480 -1.61 5.14 18.60
CA GLY A 480 -0.84 6.33 18.30
C GLY A 480 -1.73 7.54 18.00
N THR A 481 -1.19 8.49 17.27
CA THR A 481 -1.90 9.70 16.82
C THR A 481 -1.88 9.82 15.30
N PRO A 482 -2.98 10.26 14.66
CA PRO A 482 -3.00 10.46 13.22
C PRO A 482 -1.95 11.47 12.76
N ILE A 483 -1.30 11.18 11.63
CA ILE A 483 -0.35 12.09 10.98
C ILE A 483 -0.83 12.37 9.57
N ALA A 484 -1.06 13.64 9.26
CA ALA A 484 -1.53 14.05 7.95
C ALA A 484 -0.59 13.57 6.83
N GLY A 485 -1.16 12.96 5.80
CA GLY A 485 -0.42 12.44 4.65
C GLY A 485 0.09 11.00 4.79
N ILE A 486 0.00 10.37 5.96
CA ILE A 486 0.36 8.95 6.15
C ILE A 486 -0.92 8.18 6.50
N LEU A 487 -1.65 7.77 5.47
CA LEU A 487 -2.98 7.18 5.58
C LEU A 487 -3.00 5.65 5.55
N THR A 488 -1.91 5.05 5.13
CA THR A 488 -1.76 3.59 5.04
C THR A 488 -0.50 3.14 5.76
N ASP A 489 -0.44 1.86 6.08
CA ASP A 489 0.71 1.19 6.65
C ASP A 489 1.67 0.64 5.56
N ILE A 490 2.61 -0.21 5.96
CA ILE A 490 3.63 -0.80 5.05
C ILE A 490 3.02 -1.75 3.99
N ASP A 491 1.88 -2.35 4.27
CA ASP A 491 1.18 -3.28 3.36
C ASP A 491 -0.02 -2.61 2.67
N ASN A 492 -0.10 -1.26 2.72
CA ASN A 492 -1.19 -0.44 2.20
C ASN A 492 -2.54 -0.67 2.90
N GLN A 493 -2.55 -1.23 4.11
CA GLN A 493 -3.74 -1.26 4.95
C GLN A 493 -4.02 0.16 5.46
N VAL A 494 -5.30 0.53 5.47
CA VAL A 494 -5.69 1.88 5.89
C VAL A 494 -5.52 2.02 7.40
N ARG A 495 -4.83 3.06 7.83
CA ARG A 495 -4.66 3.39 9.24
C ARG A 495 -5.95 3.95 9.85
N SER A 496 -6.19 3.64 11.12
CA SER A 496 -7.27 4.26 11.89
C SER A 496 -7.15 5.79 11.85
N VAL A 497 -8.26 6.48 11.55
CA VAL A 497 -8.30 7.95 11.48
C VAL A 497 -8.20 8.62 12.85
N ASN A 498 -8.45 7.88 13.94
CA ASN A 498 -8.44 8.40 15.30
C ASN A 498 -7.25 7.88 16.12
N THR A 499 -6.97 6.58 16.00
CA THR A 499 -6.00 5.86 16.81
C THR A 499 -5.20 4.85 15.97
N PRO A 500 -4.41 5.34 14.98
CA PRO A 500 -3.58 4.45 14.18
C PRO A 500 -2.58 3.73 15.09
N TYR A 501 -2.20 2.50 14.75
CA TYR A 501 -1.18 1.79 15.50
C TYR A 501 0.18 2.42 15.30
N ARG A 502 0.98 2.43 16.38
CA ARG A 502 2.39 2.81 16.32
C ARG A 502 3.17 1.76 15.54
N GLY A 503 4.20 2.20 14.83
CA GLY A 503 4.99 1.34 13.97
C GLY A 503 4.50 1.33 12.52
N ALA A 504 5.18 0.55 11.70
CA ALA A 504 4.92 0.50 10.27
C ALA A 504 3.77 -0.44 9.88
N ASP A 505 3.29 -1.26 10.82
CA ASP A 505 2.18 -2.20 10.66
C ASP A 505 0.94 -1.71 11.41
N GLU A 506 -0.21 -1.79 10.77
CA GLU A 506 -1.51 -1.57 11.42
C GLU A 506 -2.03 -2.92 11.94
N ALA A 507 -2.83 -2.93 12.99
CA ALA A 507 -3.35 -4.17 13.55
C ALA A 507 -4.15 -4.98 12.51
N THR A 508 -3.89 -6.28 12.44
CA THR A 508 -4.65 -7.21 11.57
C THR A 508 -6.03 -7.53 12.15
N ASN A 509 -6.17 -7.41 13.47
CA ASN A 509 -7.46 -7.32 14.11
C ASN A 509 -7.91 -5.86 14.09
N PRO A 510 -8.59 -5.41 13.04
CA PRO A 510 -9.13 -4.07 13.09
C PRO A 510 -10.07 -4.03 14.29
N VAL A 511 -10.01 -2.95 15.05
CA VAL A 511 -11.16 -2.53 15.85
C VAL A 511 -12.36 -2.66 14.89
N PRO A 512 -13.38 -3.44 15.23
CA PRO A 512 -14.51 -3.71 14.35
C PRO A 512 -15.03 -2.42 13.80
N VAL A 513 -15.74 -2.44 12.64
CA VAL A 513 -16.43 -1.27 12.07
C VAL A 513 -16.89 -0.37 13.21
N GLU A 514 -16.27 0.80 13.31
CA GLU A 514 -16.55 1.72 14.41
C GLU A 514 -17.92 2.31 14.17
N LEU A 515 -18.95 1.65 14.75
CA LEU A 515 -20.32 2.14 14.70
C LEU A 515 -20.38 3.45 15.49
N ALA A 516 -20.38 4.56 14.76
CA ALA A 516 -20.38 5.89 15.37
C ALA A 516 -21.72 6.24 16.01
N SER A 517 -22.82 5.72 15.43
CA SER A 517 -24.16 5.92 16.00
C SER A 517 -25.13 4.80 15.59
N PHE A 518 -26.08 4.47 16.45
CA PHE A 518 -27.22 3.62 16.12
C PHE A 518 -28.46 4.13 16.85
N ALA A 519 -29.46 4.55 16.11
CA ALA A 519 -30.66 5.17 16.65
C ALA A 519 -31.94 4.67 15.94
N ALA A 520 -33.06 4.73 16.65
CA ALA A 520 -34.38 4.42 16.11
C ALA A 520 -35.33 5.60 16.29
N THR A 521 -36.19 5.80 15.32
CA THR A 521 -37.33 6.72 15.40
C THR A 521 -38.61 5.98 15.06
N VAL A 522 -39.69 6.25 15.82
CA VAL A 522 -41.00 5.61 15.63
C VAL A 522 -41.94 6.62 15.00
N ASN A 523 -42.66 6.19 13.97
CA ASN A 523 -43.74 6.97 13.36
C ASN A 523 -44.92 6.03 13.13
N GLY A 524 -45.96 6.17 13.98
CA GLY A 524 -47.12 5.26 13.97
C GLY A 524 -46.69 3.83 14.29
N ASN A 525 -46.89 2.93 13.34
CA ASN A 525 -46.46 1.53 13.43
C ASN A 525 -45.20 1.21 12.58
N ALA A 526 -44.45 2.23 12.22
CA ALA A 526 -43.19 2.08 11.51
C ALA A 526 -41.99 2.51 12.38
N VAL A 527 -40.90 1.81 12.23
CA VAL A 527 -39.60 2.10 12.87
C VAL A 527 -38.59 2.42 11.79
N THR A 528 -37.95 3.56 11.89
CA THR A 528 -36.82 3.91 11.07
C THR A 528 -35.55 3.76 11.92
N LEU A 529 -34.67 2.82 11.56
CA LEU A 529 -33.34 2.63 12.12
C LEU A 529 -32.34 3.42 11.29
N LYS A 530 -31.49 4.18 11.96
CA LYS A 530 -30.39 4.90 11.34
C LYS A 530 -29.10 4.59 12.08
N TRP A 531 -28.04 4.34 11.32
CA TRP A 531 -26.70 4.17 11.90
C TRP A 531 -25.65 4.78 10.99
N THR A 532 -24.53 5.14 11.60
CA THR A 532 -23.36 5.65 10.90
C THR A 532 -22.16 4.82 11.29
N THR A 533 -21.28 4.57 10.34
CA THR A 533 -19.95 3.97 10.57
C THR A 533 -18.89 5.03 10.34
N ALA A 534 -17.89 5.12 11.19
CA ALA A 534 -16.74 6.01 11.02
C ALA A 534 -15.80 5.49 9.93
N SER A 535 -15.66 4.16 9.85
CA SER A 535 -14.91 3.44 8.82
C SER A 535 -15.51 2.05 8.63
N GLU A 536 -15.22 1.39 7.51
CA GLU A 536 -15.58 0.00 7.27
C GLU A 536 -14.38 -0.75 6.66
N LYS A 537 -14.21 -2.01 7.07
CA LYS A 537 -13.23 -2.92 6.49
C LYS A 537 -13.91 -4.24 6.19
N ASN A 538 -13.75 -4.70 4.96
CA ASN A 538 -14.28 -5.98 4.51
C ASN A 538 -15.80 -6.18 4.75
N ASN A 539 -16.54 -5.10 5.03
CA ASN A 539 -17.94 -5.14 5.42
C ASN A 539 -18.86 -5.50 4.23
N ASN A 540 -19.41 -6.71 4.22
CA ASN A 540 -20.44 -7.12 3.27
C ASN A 540 -21.76 -6.39 3.53
N GLY A 541 -22.12 -6.19 4.81
CA GLY A 541 -23.32 -5.46 5.18
C GLY A 541 -23.85 -5.76 6.57
N PHE A 542 -25.01 -5.21 6.84
CA PHE A 542 -25.68 -5.29 8.13
C PHE A 542 -27.00 -6.06 7.99
N GLN A 543 -27.11 -7.22 8.65
CA GLN A 543 -28.37 -7.88 8.85
C GLN A 543 -29.08 -7.22 10.02
N VAL A 544 -30.23 -6.64 9.78
CA VAL A 544 -31.07 -6.06 10.82
C VAL A 544 -31.85 -7.19 11.48
N GLU A 545 -31.72 -7.32 12.79
CA GLU A 545 -32.43 -8.34 13.57
C GLU A 545 -33.32 -7.68 14.62
N ARG A 546 -34.50 -8.24 14.81
CA ARG A 546 -35.51 -7.79 15.77
C ARG A 546 -35.93 -8.92 16.69
N LYS A 547 -36.24 -8.61 17.95
CA LYS A 547 -36.97 -9.50 18.86
C LYS A 547 -38.07 -8.75 19.59
N LEU A 548 -39.17 -9.44 19.93
CA LEU A 548 -40.13 -9.05 20.95
C LEU A 548 -39.50 -9.24 22.34
N ALA A 549 -40.01 -8.55 23.36
CA ALA A 549 -39.44 -8.55 24.71
C ALA A 549 -39.11 -9.94 25.28
N SER A 550 -39.86 -10.99 24.90
CA SER A 550 -39.67 -12.38 25.35
C SER A 550 -39.33 -13.35 24.21
N GLY A 551 -38.95 -12.86 23.01
CA GLY A 551 -38.74 -13.68 21.81
C GLY A 551 -37.27 -13.87 21.43
N GLU A 552 -37.07 -14.71 20.40
CA GLU A 552 -35.77 -14.90 19.76
C GLU A 552 -35.47 -13.76 18.76
N TRP A 553 -34.16 -13.60 18.44
CA TRP A 553 -33.73 -12.68 17.43
C TRP A 553 -34.05 -13.21 16.03
N ASN A 554 -34.82 -12.44 15.27
CA ASN A 554 -35.23 -12.77 13.90
C ASN A 554 -34.69 -11.74 12.93
N PRO A 555 -34.09 -12.16 11.80
CA PRO A 555 -33.68 -11.24 10.74
C PRO A 555 -34.93 -10.61 10.08
N VAL A 556 -34.91 -9.28 9.94
CA VAL A 556 -36.00 -8.48 9.33
C VAL A 556 -35.55 -7.75 8.08
N GLY A 557 -34.23 -7.69 7.80
CA GLY A 557 -33.69 -7.11 6.59
C GLY A 557 -32.19 -7.18 6.51
N PHE A 558 -31.66 -6.78 5.35
CA PHE A 558 -30.22 -6.67 5.09
C PHE A 558 -29.93 -5.38 4.36
N VAL A 559 -28.93 -4.63 4.82
CA VAL A 559 -28.44 -3.40 4.19
C VAL A 559 -26.99 -3.62 3.79
N LYS A 560 -26.71 -3.48 2.49
CA LYS A 560 -25.38 -3.74 1.94
C LYS A 560 -24.37 -2.72 2.46
N GLY A 561 -23.20 -3.18 2.90
CA GLY A 561 -22.08 -2.38 3.33
C GLY A 561 -21.31 -1.74 2.16
N LYS A 562 -20.37 -0.88 2.48
CA LYS A 562 -19.48 -0.19 1.51
C LYS A 562 -18.18 -0.96 1.25
N GLY A 563 -18.02 -2.15 1.84
CA GLY A 563 -16.81 -2.96 1.73
C GLY A 563 -15.70 -2.41 2.62
N THR A 564 -14.66 -1.87 2.04
CA THR A 564 -13.58 -1.18 2.77
C THR A 564 -13.61 0.30 2.44
N THR A 565 -13.83 1.15 3.44
CA THR A 565 -13.85 2.61 3.31
C THR A 565 -13.44 3.29 4.62
N VAL A 566 -12.71 4.38 4.51
CA VAL A 566 -12.33 5.27 5.63
C VAL A 566 -13.27 6.48 5.76
N SER A 567 -14.26 6.57 4.88
CA SER A 567 -15.23 7.65 4.92
C SER A 567 -16.42 7.25 5.78
N ILE A 568 -16.98 8.21 6.50
CA ILE A 568 -18.23 8.05 7.22
C ILE A 568 -19.31 7.55 6.25
N SER A 569 -19.99 6.47 6.62
CA SER A 569 -21.09 5.91 5.85
C SER A 569 -22.37 5.97 6.67
N GLU A 570 -23.44 6.45 6.04
CA GLU A 570 -24.76 6.54 6.66
C GLU A 570 -25.67 5.46 6.06
N TYR A 571 -26.47 4.85 6.93
CA TYR A 571 -27.40 3.78 6.60
C TYR A 571 -28.76 4.04 7.21
N THR A 572 -29.77 3.58 6.51
CA THR A 572 -31.17 3.66 6.96
C THR A 572 -31.90 2.37 6.62
N PHE A 573 -32.69 1.88 7.56
CA PHE A 573 -33.59 0.76 7.37
C PHE A 573 -34.96 1.13 7.94
N VAL A 574 -36.04 0.85 7.21
CA VAL A 574 -37.41 1.12 7.64
C VAL A 574 -38.15 -0.19 7.74
N GLU A 575 -38.71 -0.45 8.90
CA GLU A 575 -39.65 -1.55 9.13
C GLU A 575 -41.03 -0.99 9.43
N SER A 576 -42.03 -1.39 8.68
CA SER A 576 -43.40 -0.93 8.77
C SER A 576 -44.36 -2.06 9.15
N ALA A 577 -45.61 -1.71 9.41
CA ALA A 577 -46.70 -2.62 9.76
C ALA A 577 -46.45 -3.44 11.04
N LEU A 578 -45.76 -2.84 12.01
CA LEU A 578 -45.55 -3.43 13.32
C LEU A 578 -46.82 -3.39 14.17
N VAL A 579 -47.09 -4.46 14.91
CA VAL A 579 -48.15 -4.47 15.92
C VAL A 579 -47.69 -3.71 17.17
N ALA A 580 -48.67 -3.24 17.97
CA ALA A 580 -48.34 -2.60 19.24
C ALA A 580 -47.52 -3.55 20.15
N GLY A 581 -46.43 -3.04 20.72
CA GLY A 581 -45.51 -3.87 21.51
C GLY A 581 -44.17 -3.23 21.74
N LYS A 582 -43.31 -3.93 22.49
CA LYS A 582 -41.92 -3.55 22.77
C LYS A 582 -40.98 -4.42 21.92
N TYR A 583 -40.08 -3.78 21.22
CA TYR A 583 -39.14 -4.38 20.32
C TYR A 583 -37.70 -4.01 20.67
N SER A 584 -36.80 -4.99 20.63
CA SER A 584 -35.35 -4.72 20.63
C SER A 584 -34.81 -4.93 19.23
N TYR A 585 -33.87 -4.10 18.82
CA TYR A 585 -33.16 -4.19 17.53
C TYR A 585 -31.68 -4.38 17.74
N ARG A 586 -31.03 -5.10 16.83
CA ARG A 586 -29.59 -5.14 16.69
C ARG A 586 -29.19 -5.23 15.24
N LEU A 587 -28.00 -4.75 14.95
CA LEU A 587 -27.32 -4.98 13.69
C LEU A 587 -26.35 -6.17 13.86
N LYS A 588 -26.43 -7.13 12.98
CA LYS A 588 -25.40 -8.15 12.79
C LYS A 588 -24.61 -7.72 11.58
N GLN A 589 -23.45 -7.11 11.81
CA GLN A 589 -22.50 -6.80 10.77
C GLN A 589 -21.90 -8.12 10.28
N ILE A 590 -21.75 -8.27 8.96
CA ILE A 590 -21.21 -9.49 8.34
C ILE A 590 -20.14 -9.06 7.34
N ASP A 591 -18.94 -9.60 7.49
CA ASP A 591 -17.83 -9.35 6.59
C ASP A 591 -17.86 -10.32 5.40
N PHE A 592 -17.09 -10.04 4.33
CA PHE A 592 -17.06 -10.91 3.14
C PHE A 592 -16.48 -12.31 3.43
N ASP A 593 -15.73 -12.48 4.51
CA ASP A 593 -15.22 -13.78 4.97
C ASP A 593 -16.22 -14.56 5.85
N GLY A 594 -17.38 -13.96 6.16
CA GLY A 594 -18.44 -14.54 6.99
C GLY A 594 -18.29 -14.26 8.49
N THR A 595 -17.24 -13.59 8.93
CA THR A 595 -17.10 -13.12 10.31
C THR A 595 -18.25 -12.15 10.64
N ALA A 596 -18.80 -12.23 11.86
CA ALA A 596 -19.93 -11.38 12.23
C ALA A 596 -19.78 -10.75 13.60
N GLN A 597 -20.21 -9.48 13.70
CA GLN A 597 -20.28 -8.74 14.95
C GLN A 597 -21.67 -8.19 15.20
N TYR A 598 -22.05 -8.04 16.48
CA TYR A 598 -23.38 -7.59 16.88
C TYR A 598 -23.34 -6.24 17.56
N HIS A 599 -24.19 -5.32 17.10
CA HIS A 599 -24.40 -4.00 17.70
C HIS A 599 -25.85 -3.84 18.11
N GLN A 600 -26.13 -3.79 19.40
CA GLN A 600 -27.49 -3.69 19.91
C GLN A 600 -27.91 -2.23 20.07
N LEU A 601 -29.14 -1.92 19.70
CA LEU A 601 -29.76 -0.62 19.98
C LEU A 601 -29.89 -0.42 21.51
N ALA A 602 -29.44 0.71 22.01
CA ALA A 602 -29.38 0.95 23.46
C ALA A 602 -30.75 0.96 24.14
N ASN A 603 -31.78 1.42 23.44
CA ASN A 603 -33.13 1.53 24.00
C ASN A 603 -34.13 0.62 23.27
N GLU A 604 -35.10 0.09 24.02
CA GLU A 604 -36.24 -0.61 23.41
C GLU A 604 -37.09 0.36 22.59
N VAL A 605 -37.57 -0.13 21.46
CA VAL A 605 -38.53 0.58 20.60
C VAL A 605 -39.96 0.21 21.03
N VAL A 606 -40.79 1.19 21.35
CA VAL A 606 -42.16 0.98 21.80
C VAL A 606 -43.13 1.44 20.69
N ILE A 607 -43.86 0.49 20.11
CA ILE A 607 -44.99 0.80 19.23
C ILE A 607 -46.22 0.88 20.11
N GLY A 608 -46.75 2.08 20.27
CA GLY A 608 -47.95 2.31 21.04
C GLY A 608 -49.21 1.83 20.31
N VAL A 609 -50.32 1.74 21.00
CA VAL A 609 -51.64 1.57 20.37
C VAL A 609 -51.99 2.86 19.63
N PRO A 610 -52.72 2.78 18.50
CA PRO A 610 -53.18 3.98 17.78
C PRO A 610 -54.12 4.84 18.67
N THR A 611 -54.04 6.15 18.49
CA THR A 611 -54.91 7.09 19.22
C THR A 611 -56.17 7.49 18.42
N GLU A 612 -56.19 7.11 17.13
CA GLU A 612 -57.28 7.46 16.22
C GLU A 612 -57.65 6.26 15.33
N PHE A 613 -58.93 6.17 14.93
CA PHE A 613 -59.38 5.29 13.88
C PHE A 613 -58.95 5.88 12.53
N ALA A 614 -58.32 5.10 11.70
CA ALA A 614 -57.91 5.54 10.38
C ALA A 614 -57.84 4.36 9.39
N ILE A 615 -57.95 4.67 8.10
CA ILE A 615 -57.68 3.75 7.01
C ILE A 615 -56.78 4.40 5.96
N SER A 616 -55.75 3.70 5.55
CA SER A 616 -54.80 4.20 4.56
C SER A 616 -55.32 4.07 3.13
N GLN A 617 -54.69 4.77 2.20
CA GLN A 617 -54.77 4.46 0.79
C GLN A 617 -54.16 3.08 0.54
N ASN A 618 -54.81 2.25 -0.25
CA ASN A 618 -54.23 0.95 -0.61
C ASN A 618 -52.89 1.11 -1.38
N TYR A 619 -51.96 0.20 -1.13
CA TYR A 619 -50.67 0.19 -1.80
C TYR A 619 -50.28 -1.22 -2.23
N PRO A 620 -49.83 -1.39 -3.50
CA PRO A 620 -49.80 -0.39 -4.56
C PRO A 620 -51.19 0.10 -5.01
N ASN A 621 -51.25 1.33 -5.58
CA ASN A 621 -52.45 1.86 -6.23
C ASN A 621 -52.01 2.78 -7.40
N PRO A 622 -52.22 2.43 -8.69
CA PRO A 622 -52.95 1.24 -9.16
C PRO A 622 -52.26 -0.09 -8.78
N PHE A 623 -53.06 -1.20 -8.77
CA PHE A 623 -52.59 -2.51 -8.36
C PHE A 623 -52.93 -3.61 -9.35
N ASN A 624 -52.12 -4.70 -9.34
CA ASN A 624 -52.31 -5.92 -10.13
C ASN A 624 -51.42 -7.05 -9.53
N PRO A 625 -51.90 -8.22 -9.15
CA PRO A 625 -53.31 -8.56 -8.89
C PRO A 625 -53.70 -8.28 -7.43
N SER A 626 -52.77 -7.87 -6.57
CA SER A 626 -52.97 -7.72 -5.13
C SER A 626 -52.57 -6.34 -4.61
N THR A 627 -53.19 -5.93 -3.51
CA THR A 627 -52.90 -4.70 -2.79
C THR A 627 -53.09 -4.88 -1.29
N MET A 628 -52.46 -4.03 -0.49
CA MET A 628 -52.65 -4.00 0.97
C MET A 628 -53.39 -2.76 1.37
N ILE A 629 -54.25 -2.86 2.37
CA ILE A 629 -54.99 -1.77 3.00
C ILE A 629 -54.64 -1.82 4.49
N ASP A 630 -53.96 -0.77 4.99
CA ASP A 630 -53.64 -0.66 6.40
C ASP A 630 -54.72 0.17 7.11
N TYR A 631 -55.10 -0.22 8.32
CA TYR A 631 -56.05 0.51 9.14
C TYR A 631 -55.69 0.48 10.62
N SER A 632 -56.11 1.48 11.38
CA SER A 632 -55.87 1.57 12.82
C SER A 632 -57.19 1.59 13.58
N VAL A 633 -57.18 0.92 14.72
CA VAL A 633 -58.30 0.84 15.67
C VAL A 633 -57.84 1.42 16.99
N ALA A 634 -58.39 2.54 17.40
CA ALA A 634 -57.96 3.29 18.60
C ALA A 634 -58.57 2.77 19.91
N ASP A 635 -59.75 2.15 19.86
CA ASP A 635 -60.44 1.55 20.98
C ASP A 635 -61.19 0.29 20.48
N VAL A 636 -61.65 -0.57 21.35
CA VAL A 636 -62.43 -1.76 20.96
C VAL A 636 -63.63 -1.36 20.13
N ALA A 637 -63.68 -1.83 18.89
CA ALA A 637 -64.67 -1.42 17.92
C ALA A 637 -65.20 -2.56 17.04
N SER A 638 -66.45 -2.50 16.67
CA SER A 638 -67.00 -3.29 15.55
C SER A 638 -66.54 -2.61 14.26
N VAL A 639 -65.72 -3.31 13.49
CA VAL A 639 -65.08 -2.80 12.25
C VAL A 639 -65.67 -3.50 11.06
N THR A 640 -66.05 -2.71 10.03
CA THR A 640 -66.40 -3.24 8.70
C THR A 640 -65.59 -2.50 7.63
N ILE A 641 -65.08 -3.28 6.66
CA ILE A 641 -64.48 -2.74 5.44
C ILE A 641 -65.21 -3.32 4.27
N GLU A 642 -65.89 -2.47 3.52
CA GLU A 642 -66.77 -2.88 2.43
C GLU A 642 -66.26 -2.33 1.10
N LEU A 643 -66.41 -3.11 0.04
CA LEU A 643 -66.00 -2.78 -1.32
C LEU A 643 -67.25 -2.43 -2.16
N PHE A 644 -67.16 -1.35 -2.91
CA PHE A 644 -68.21 -0.84 -3.80
C PHE A 644 -67.66 -0.58 -5.20
N ASP A 645 -68.57 -0.67 -6.18
CA ASP A 645 -68.32 -0.13 -7.53
C ASP A 645 -68.51 1.40 -7.54
N MET A 646 -68.25 2.01 -8.70
CA MET A 646 -68.40 3.48 -8.88
C MET A 646 -69.83 3.95 -8.90
N THR A 647 -70.82 3.04 -8.99
CA THR A 647 -72.23 3.36 -8.89
C THR A 647 -72.73 3.35 -7.45
N GLY A 648 -71.88 2.91 -6.49
CA GLY A 648 -72.23 2.75 -5.09
C GLY A 648 -72.87 1.39 -4.75
N SER A 649 -72.89 0.44 -5.69
CA SER A 649 -73.32 -0.91 -5.45
C SER A 649 -72.27 -1.71 -4.67
N LYS A 650 -72.69 -2.34 -3.57
CA LYS A 650 -71.77 -3.15 -2.73
C LYS A 650 -71.35 -4.44 -3.48
N ILE A 651 -70.04 -4.68 -3.57
CA ILE A 651 -69.46 -5.86 -4.21
C ILE A 651 -69.16 -6.95 -3.17
N ALA A 652 -68.52 -6.57 -2.07
CA ALA A 652 -68.09 -7.53 -1.04
C ALA A 652 -67.85 -6.88 0.32
N ASP A 653 -67.91 -7.69 1.38
CA ASP A 653 -67.31 -7.38 2.68
C ASP A 653 -65.86 -7.88 2.66
N LEU A 654 -64.92 -6.94 2.80
CA LEU A 654 -63.48 -7.27 2.87
C LEU A 654 -63.09 -7.67 4.28
N PHE A 655 -63.73 -7.06 5.28
CA PHE A 655 -63.54 -7.40 6.70
C PHE A 655 -64.86 -7.07 7.46
N SER A 656 -65.22 -7.89 8.43
CA SER A 656 -66.31 -7.63 9.39
C SER A 656 -66.03 -8.35 10.69
N GLY A 657 -65.87 -7.63 11.80
CA GLY A 657 -65.59 -8.20 13.12
C GLY A 657 -65.29 -7.18 14.19
N VAL A 658 -65.20 -7.64 15.44
CA VAL A 658 -64.70 -6.81 16.55
C VAL A 658 -63.18 -6.84 16.53
N ALA A 659 -62.59 -5.65 16.62
CA ALA A 659 -61.13 -5.47 16.65
C ALA A 659 -60.68 -4.74 17.94
N GLU A 660 -59.62 -5.21 18.54
CA GLU A 660 -58.93 -4.58 19.68
C GLU A 660 -58.11 -3.38 19.19
N PRO A 661 -57.70 -2.46 20.11
CA PRO A 661 -56.82 -1.37 19.74
C PRO A 661 -55.53 -1.88 19.11
N GLY A 662 -55.20 -1.44 17.89
CA GLY A 662 -54.06 -1.92 17.16
C GLY A 662 -53.97 -1.43 15.72
N TYR A 663 -52.85 -1.77 15.08
CA TYR A 663 -52.62 -1.57 13.66
C TYR A 663 -52.85 -2.90 12.92
N TYR A 664 -53.56 -2.84 11.82
CA TYR A 664 -54.00 -4.00 11.05
C TYR A 664 -53.70 -3.78 9.57
N SER A 665 -53.45 -4.87 8.87
CA SER A 665 -53.26 -4.88 7.41
C SER A 665 -54.19 -5.91 6.79
N LEU A 666 -54.89 -5.54 5.75
CA LEU A 666 -55.80 -6.37 4.98
C LEU A 666 -55.23 -6.59 3.56
N SER A 667 -54.96 -7.81 3.19
CA SER A 667 -54.54 -8.18 1.84
C SER A 667 -55.73 -8.43 0.95
N LEU A 668 -55.81 -7.73 -0.18
CA LEU A 668 -56.87 -7.88 -1.19
C LEU A 668 -56.25 -8.50 -2.46
N ASP A 669 -56.81 -9.65 -2.89
CA ASP A 669 -56.44 -10.32 -4.12
C ASP A 669 -57.66 -10.39 -5.04
N ILE A 670 -57.56 -9.83 -6.26
CA ILE A 670 -58.63 -9.75 -7.23
C ILE A 670 -59.15 -11.08 -7.72
N HIS A 671 -58.30 -12.13 -7.70
CA HIS A 671 -58.72 -13.49 -8.14
C HIS A 671 -59.81 -14.05 -7.26
N LYS A 672 -59.85 -13.66 -5.98
CA LYS A 672 -60.87 -14.12 -5.03
C LYS A 672 -62.20 -13.41 -5.21
N LEU A 673 -62.21 -12.24 -5.82
CA LEU A 673 -63.40 -11.39 -5.94
C LEU A 673 -63.90 -11.20 -7.38
N GLY A 674 -63.21 -11.77 -8.38
CA GLY A 674 -63.62 -11.67 -9.79
C GLY A 674 -63.68 -10.26 -10.37
N LEU A 675 -62.90 -9.32 -9.84
CA LEU A 675 -62.94 -7.91 -10.25
C LEU A 675 -62.35 -7.71 -11.64
N SER A 676 -62.93 -6.75 -12.39
CA SER A 676 -62.41 -6.29 -13.69
C SER A 676 -61.54 -5.04 -13.50
N SER A 677 -60.70 -4.71 -14.50
CA SER A 677 -59.96 -3.44 -14.49
C SER A 677 -60.93 -2.28 -14.33
N GLY A 678 -60.62 -1.35 -13.43
CA GLY A 678 -61.48 -0.22 -13.13
C GLY A 678 -61.23 0.46 -11.80
N ASN A 679 -62.06 1.43 -11.49
CA ASN A 679 -62.02 2.13 -10.21
C ASN A 679 -63.07 1.51 -9.26
N TYR A 680 -62.69 1.39 -8.00
CA TYR A 680 -63.50 0.91 -6.91
C TYR A 680 -63.37 1.81 -5.70
N ILE A 681 -64.34 1.71 -4.79
CA ILE A 681 -64.37 2.45 -3.53
C ILE A 681 -64.41 1.44 -2.40
N TYR A 682 -63.61 1.63 -1.37
CA TYR A 682 -63.75 0.90 -0.12
C TYR A 682 -64.09 1.85 1.01
N ARG A 683 -64.99 1.41 1.88
CA ARG A 683 -65.47 2.13 3.03
C ARG A 683 -65.08 1.39 4.30
N PHE A 684 -64.41 2.10 5.18
CA PHE A 684 -64.09 1.65 6.54
C PHE A 684 -65.12 2.29 7.49
N THR A 685 -65.74 1.46 8.30
CA THR A 685 -66.61 1.89 9.38
C THR A 685 -66.17 1.22 10.67
N ALA A 686 -65.84 2.02 11.68
CA ALA A 686 -65.54 1.54 13.02
C ALA A 686 -66.56 2.10 14.01
N THR A 687 -67.29 1.23 14.70
CA THR A 687 -68.24 1.60 15.74
C THR A 687 -67.66 1.23 17.09
N ASN A 688 -67.33 2.20 17.92
CA ASN A 688 -66.77 1.96 19.25
C ASN A 688 -67.76 1.20 20.11
N VAL A 689 -67.34 0.07 20.68
CA VAL A 689 -68.24 -0.82 21.47
C VAL A 689 -68.71 -0.14 22.77
N LYS A 690 -67.91 0.77 23.33
CA LYS A 690 -68.18 1.38 24.62
C LYS A 690 -69.19 2.52 24.59
N ASP A 691 -69.07 3.42 23.58
CA ASP A 691 -69.89 4.64 23.49
C ASP A 691 -70.75 4.73 22.23
N GLY A 692 -70.65 3.74 21.34
CA GLY A 692 -71.46 3.67 20.10
C GLY A 692 -71.09 4.71 19.03
N LYS A 693 -70.01 5.50 19.26
CA LYS A 693 -69.60 6.48 18.25
C LYS A 693 -69.02 5.77 17.04
N GLN A 694 -69.38 6.32 15.88
CA GLN A 694 -68.98 5.74 14.61
C GLN A 694 -67.98 6.63 13.89
N PHE A 695 -66.91 6.01 13.42
CA PHE A 695 -65.94 6.61 12.49
C PHE A 695 -66.13 6.00 11.12
N ASN A 696 -66.20 6.85 10.09
CA ASN A 696 -66.32 6.44 8.68
C ASN A 696 -65.28 7.09 7.83
N SER A 697 -64.64 6.31 6.96
CA SER A 697 -63.70 6.80 5.97
C SER A 697 -63.82 6.04 4.67
N VAL A 698 -63.66 6.77 3.56
CA VAL A 698 -63.81 6.22 2.22
C VAL A 698 -62.56 6.51 1.41
N LYS A 699 -62.10 5.52 0.67
CA LYS A 699 -60.94 5.63 -0.22
C LYS A 699 -61.25 5.02 -1.58
N LYS A 700 -60.57 5.52 -2.61
CA LYS A 700 -60.66 5.03 -3.98
C LYS A 700 -59.45 4.17 -4.32
N MET A 701 -59.66 3.03 -4.98
CA MET A 701 -58.59 2.20 -5.51
C MET A 701 -58.76 1.96 -7.01
N THR A 702 -57.65 1.74 -7.72
CA THR A 702 -57.65 1.51 -9.17
C THR A 702 -56.99 0.14 -9.44
N LEU A 703 -57.73 -0.72 -10.11
CA LEU A 703 -57.23 -2.02 -10.56
C LEU A 703 -56.85 -1.94 -12.03
N LEU A 704 -55.66 -2.38 -12.36
CA LEU A 704 -55.18 -2.57 -13.73
C LEU A 704 -54.86 -4.05 -13.93
N LYS A 705 -55.53 -4.69 -14.91
CA LYS A 705 -55.21 -6.08 -15.31
C LYS A 705 -54.15 -6.09 -16.40
#